data_8dc619e4c67a740b94dd0353fd3169a6
#
_entry.id   8dc619e4c67a740b94dd0353fd3169a6
#
_cell.length_a   1.000
_cell.length_b   1.000
_cell.length_c   1.000
_cell.angle_alpha   90.00
_cell.angle_beta   90.00
_cell.angle_gamma   90.00
#
_symmetry.space_group_name_H-M   'P 1'
#
loop_
_entity.id
_entity.type
_entity.pdbx_description
1 polymer ?
#
loop_
_entity_poly.entity_id
_entity_poly.type
_entity_poly.pdbx_seq_one_letter_code
_entity_poly.pdbx_strand_id
1 'polypeptide(L)'
;MAYASDESMFEYLNVVSKMFDSEAEGYEFYNKYALEKGFSVRKSYVEWDGSNKYIILRKIVCSRQGFREEKHMKRKMEDRKRRPRSLTRVGCNAKLVITRQEETGRWFVKDFIDEHSHPLAPRDLSCLLRSHRRISDEQKADIADMEKCGIRKYRIMDILCFQYGGFDKVGCIKRDIYNFCHANKQETISVGDANTVIMHMMARRERDVDFFFKYLVDEHGHLKGLFWADSQSRLDYEAFGDVIVFDSTYRTNKYNLPFVPFVGLNHHRSTVIFGCGIISHETSQAYEWMLRTFSDCMAQKHPISVITDGDLAMQRAIRVVWPDSNHRLCIWHIQQNIVRHLHDDDVKEEFRSFIYDTSSIEEHEIEWIYFLQRNKVTSEESWLHQMYQMRKLWCAPYLEGRCFLGLSSNQRSESLNSVLHTHLEGKMSLFEMLEHYERCLASRRINEALHDVEALQSVPFTEENASPLEKHAATVFTPSVFKMVLWSIDAVSKCQIREILDGSEDSTYVVSKQERMDKKFGVRIEEQGGLLHRRYRELRNCSHAASFKACHSYEDYHRLIMLLQAQHHGKQSSFEQADSKESTNAQHNNIRFGPLMLHSEKVDKVLDPVHVPGRGAPKKRLQAKTKKSRSQNICGYCKNPGHNRRKCAKLLEDLEAEL
;
A
#
# COMPACT_ATOMS: atom_id res chain seq x y z
N MET A 1 60.66 2.74 -35.36
CA MET A 1 60.08 1.46 -34.95
C MET A 1 60.43 1.28 -33.49
N ALA A 2 59.45 1.45 -32.57
CA ALA A 2 59.68 1.18 -31.17
C ALA A 2 59.75 -0.34 -31.01
N TYR A 3 60.80 -0.85 -30.43
CA TYR A 3 60.95 -2.25 -30.05
C TYR A 3 59.84 -2.56 -29.03
N ALA A 4 58.92 -3.48 -29.41
CA ALA A 4 57.98 -4.06 -28.45
C ALA A 4 58.82 -4.67 -27.33
N SER A 5 58.50 -4.44 -26.05
CA SER A 5 59.20 -5.08 -24.94
C SER A 5 59.05 -6.59 -25.07
N ASP A 6 60.09 -7.36 -24.66
CA ASP A 6 60.07 -8.83 -24.69
C ASP A 6 58.84 -9.40 -24.01
N GLU A 7 58.35 -8.71 -23.01
CA GLU A 7 57.12 -9.02 -22.27
C GLU A 7 55.83 -8.90 -23.11
N SER A 8 55.75 -7.87 -23.94
CA SER A 8 54.62 -7.65 -24.88
C SER A 8 54.58 -8.71 -25.98
N MET A 9 55.75 -9.13 -26.50
CA MET A 9 55.83 -10.19 -27.48
C MET A 9 55.47 -11.56 -26.87
N PHE A 10 55.89 -11.84 -25.64
CA PHE A 10 55.52 -13.07 -24.96
C PHE A 10 54.03 -13.17 -24.70
N GLU A 11 53.39 -12.08 -24.22
CA GLU A 11 51.92 -12.02 -24.06
C GLU A 11 51.19 -12.27 -25.37
N TYR A 12 51.62 -11.63 -26.48
CA TYR A 12 51.06 -11.82 -27.79
C TYR A 12 51.12 -13.29 -28.23
N LEU A 13 52.29 -13.93 -28.13
CA LEU A 13 52.51 -15.32 -28.50
C LEU A 13 51.66 -16.26 -27.64
N ASN A 14 51.51 -15.96 -26.36
CA ASN A 14 50.66 -16.72 -25.46
C ASN A 14 49.16 -16.67 -25.85
N VAL A 15 48.65 -15.52 -26.35
CA VAL A 15 47.30 -15.42 -26.85
C VAL A 15 47.08 -16.16 -28.16
N VAL A 16 48.00 -15.99 -29.14
CA VAL A 16 47.88 -16.59 -30.45
C VAL A 16 48.01 -18.11 -30.44
N SER A 17 48.79 -18.67 -29.50
CA SER A 17 48.96 -20.13 -29.39
C SER A 17 47.79 -20.84 -28.67
N LYS A 18 46.79 -20.11 -28.13
CA LYS A 18 45.70 -20.73 -27.40
C LYS A 18 44.76 -21.52 -28.28
N MET A 19 44.31 -22.64 -27.73
CA MET A 19 43.24 -23.48 -28.29
C MET A 19 42.14 -23.59 -27.24
N PHE A 20 40.89 -23.67 -27.72
CA PHE A 20 39.69 -23.72 -26.91
C PHE A 20 38.82 -24.89 -27.33
N ASP A 21 38.05 -25.45 -26.41
CA ASP A 21 37.12 -26.53 -26.71
C ASP A 21 35.78 -26.00 -27.26
N SER A 22 35.47 -24.73 -27.04
CA SER A 22 34.25 -24.09 -27.53
C SER A 22 34.43 -22.61 -27.90
N GLU A 23 33.50 -22.06 -28.70
CA GLU A 23 33.41 -20.61 -28.98
C GLU A 23 33.22 -19.80 -27.69
N ALA A 24 32.47 -20.35 -26.72
CA ALA A 24 32.20 -19.70 -25.43
C ALA A 24 33.48 -19.55 -24.60
N GLU A 25 34.32 -20.58 -24.57
CA GLU A 25 35.60 -20.55 -23.88
C GLU A 25 36.55 -19.52 -24.48
N GLY A 26 36.62 -19.45 -25.82
CA GLY A 26 37.40 -18.41 -26.52
C GLY A 26 36.89 -16.99 -26.23
N TYR A 27 35.60 -16.82 -26.09
CA TYR A 27 35.03 -15.53 -25.66
C TYR A 27 35.39 -15.20 -24.21
N GLU A 28 35.26 -16.14 -23.29
CA GLU A 28 35.59 -15.94 -21.88
C GLU A 28 37.07 -15.64 -21.69
N PHE A 29 37.95 -16.34 -22.39
CA PHE A 29 39.38 -16.06 -22.39
C PHE A 29 39.66 -14.60 -22.80
N TYR A 30 39.14 -14.14 -23.96
CA TYR A 30 39.36 -12.79 -24.42
C TYR A 30 38.69 -11.73 -23.53
N ASN A 31 37.55 -12.05 -22.95
CA ASN A 31 36.89 -11.16 -22.00
C ASN A 31 37.70 -11.03 -20.68
N LYS A 32 38.33 -12.11 -20.20
CA LYS A 32 39.27 -12.07 -19.05
C LYS A 32 40.52 -11.25 -19.37
N TYR A 33 41.10 -11.47 -20.54
CA TYR A 33 42.22 -10.64 -21.03
C TYR A 33 41.83 -9.16 -21.08
N ALA A 34 40.66 -8.84 -21.62
CA ALA A 34 40.15 -7.48 -21.66
C ALA A 34 39.93 -6.86 -20.30
N LEU A 35 39.51 -7.65 -19.31
CA LEU A 35 39.34 -7.21 -17.91
C LEU A 35 40.71 -6.79 -17.31
N GLU A 36 41.74 -7.60 -17.54
CA GLU A 36 43.08 -7.32 -17.06
C GLU A 36 43.72 -6.09 -17.73
N LYS A 37 43.47 -5.92 -19.03
CA LYS A 37 43.98 -4.78 -19.85
C LYS A 37 43.13 -3.51 -19.74
N GLY A 38 41.92 -3.56 -19.26
CA GLY A 38 41.04 -2.38 -19.04
C GLY A 38 40.18 -1.98 -20.21
N PHE A 39 39.67 -2.92 -21.01
CA PHE A 39 38.71 -2.63 -22.08
C PHE A 39 37.53 -3.60 -22.07
N SER A 40 36.47 -3.27 -22.80
CA SER A 40 35.24 -4.10 -22.88
C SER A 40 35.14 -4.73 -24.27
N VAL A 41 34.70 -5.96 -24.33
CA VAL A 41 34.55 -6.72 -25.58
C VAL A 41 33.09 -6.89 -25.99
N ARG A 42 32.88 -7.21 -27.27
CA ARG A 42 31.59 -7.64 -27.81
C ARG A 42 31.76 -8.62 -28.96
N LYS A 43 30.83 -9.57 -29.08
CA LYS A 43 30.74 -10.41 -30.28
C LYS A 43 30.32 -9.53 -31.45
N SER A 44 30.98 -9.66 -32.59
CA SER A 44 30.77 -8.82 -33.79
C SER A 44 30.27 -9.62 -34.97
N TYR A 45 31.09 -10.47 -35.53
CA TYR A 45 30.81 -11.23 -36.76
C TYR A 45 30.81 -12.73 -36.45
N VAL A 46 29.93 -13.45 -37.13
CA VAL A 46 29.81 -14.90 -37.07
C VAL A 46 29.76 -15.46 -38.49
N GLU A 47 30.45 -16.54 -38.71
CA GLU A 47 30.38 -17.33 -39.94
C GLU A 47 29.90 -18.75 -39.57
N TRP A 48 28.97 -19.24 -40.34
CA TRP A 48 28.40 -20.55 -40.16
C TRP A 48 28.91 -21.49 -41.26
N ASP A 49 28.89 -22.78 -41.00
CA ASP A 49 29.13 -23.80 -42.03
C ASP A 49 28.08 -23.74 -43.13
N GLY A 50 28.35 -24.38 -44.30
CA GLY A 50 27.43 -24.38 -45.42
C GLY A 50 26.03 -24.97 -45.14
N SER A 51 25.88 -25.69 -44.03
CA SER A 51 24.60 -26.25 -43.54
C SER A 51 23.90 -25.37 -42.50
N ASN A 52 24.48 -24.26 -42.09
CA ASN A 52 24.03 -23.39 -40.99
C ASN A 52 23.83 -24.12 -39.64
N LYS A 53 24.52 -25.25 -39.43
CA LYS A 53 24.44 -26.03 -38.17
C LYS A 53 25.48 -25.60 -37.16
N TYR A 54 26.69 -25.28 -37.61
CA TYR A 54 27.80 -25.00 -36.69
C TYR A 54 28.45 -23.67 -37.02
N ILE A 55 28.84 -22.93 -35.96
CA ILE A 55 29.66 -21.74 -36.13
C ILE A 55 31.10 -22.19 -36.44
N ILE A 56 31.67 -21.68 -37.51
CA ILE A 56 33.04 -21.97 -37.93
C ILE A 56 34.02 -20.84 -37.64
N LEU A 57 33.52 -19.59 -37.55
CA LEU A 57 34.34 -18.45 -37.19
C LEU A 57 33.59 -17.46 -36.33
N ARG A 58 34.25 -16.95 -35.31
CA ARG A 58 33.76 -15.87 -34.44
C ARG A 58 34.75 -14.74 -34.34
N LYS A 59 34.28 -13.51 -34.62
CA LYS A 59 35.05 -12.28 -34.40
C LYS A 59 34.57 -11.59 -33.13
N ILE A 60 35.47 -11.40 -32.16
CA ILE A 60 35.25 -10.72 -30.89
C ILE A 60 36.09 -9.43 -30.93
N VAL A 61 35.49 -8.29 -30.60
CA VAL A 61 36.13 -6.98 -30.82
C VAL A 61 36.01 -6.10 -29.60
N CYS A 62 36.90 -5.12 -29.49
CA CYS A 62 36.74 -4.05 -28.52
C CYS A 62 35.36 -3.38 -28.71
N SER A 63 34.69 -3.07 -27.62
CA SER A 63 33.35 -2.42 -27.61
C SER A 63 33.36 -1.08 -28.36
N ARG A 64 34.52 -0.43 -28.50
CA ARG A 64 34.72 0.85 -29.22
C ARG A 64 35.06 0.67 -30.69
N GLN A 65 35.07 -0.55 -31.23
CA GLN A 65 35.31 -0.83 -32.64
C GLN A 65 34.21 -0.26 -33.53
N GLY A 66 34.60 0.24 -34.71
CA GLY A 66 33.71 0.81 -35.72
C GLY A 66 33.20 2.21 -35.36
N PHE A 67 32.34 2.74 -36.20
CA PHE A 67 31.75 4.06 -36.04
C PHE A 67 30.22 3.96 -35.95
N ARG A 68 29.60 5.03 -35.54
CA ARG A 68 28.15 5.14 -35.53
C ARG A 68 27.68 5.42 -36.96
N GLU A 69 26.61 4.72 -37.41
CA GLU A 69 26.05 4.92 -38.74
C GLU A 69 25.61 6.38 -38.95
N GLU A 70 25.91 6.93 -40.12
CA GLU A 70 25.61 8.33 -40.48
C GLU A 70 24.12 8.68 -40.37
N LYS A 71 23.23 7.74 -40.68
CA LYS A 71 21.77 7.94 -40.53
C LYS A 71 21.37 8.38 -39.12
N HIS A 72 22.12 7.92 -38.08
CA HIS A 72 21.89 8.31 -36.68
C HIS A 72 22.57 9.63 -36.31
N MET A 73 23.49 10.12 -37.13
CA MET A 73 24.15 11.41 -36.93
C MET A 73 23.38 12.56 -37.60
N LYS A 74 22.73 12.28 -38.76
CA LYS A 74 22.04 13.28 -39.58
C LYS A 74 20.67 13.72 -38.97
N ARG A 75 20.14 13.03 -37.94
CA ARG A 75 18.86 13.38 -37.34
C ARG A 75 18.97 14.69 -36.55
N LYS A 76 18.19 15.69 -36.94
CA LYS A 76 18.18 17.02 -36.29
C LYS A 76 17.80 16.93 -34.80
N MET A 77 18.31 17.85 -33.97
CA MET A 77 18.03 17.90 -32.52
C MET A 77 16.55 18.15 -32.22
N GLU A 78 15.88 18.92 -33.06
CA GLU A 78 14.46 19.29 -32.95
C GLU A 78 13.51 18.06 -33.08
N ASP A 79 13.92 17.07 -33.90
CA ASP A 79 13.15 15.85 -34.12
C ASP A 79 13.36 14.77 -33.02
N ARG A 80 14.17 15.05 -32.02
CA ARG A 80 14.55 14.07 -31.00
C ARG A 80 13.72 14.21 -29.72
N LYS A 81 12.96 13.20 -29.41
CA LYS A 81 12.27 13.09 -28.09
C LYS A 81 13.25 12.98 -26.91
N ARG A 82 14.50 12.61 -27.12
CA ARG A 82 15.52 12.41 -26.08
C ARG A 82 16.87 12.98 -26.55
N ARG A 83 17.66 13.50 -25.59
CA ARG A 83 19.03 13.96 -25.86
C ARG A 83 19.87 12.84 -26.47
N PRO A 84 20.74 13.15 -27.45
CA PRO A 84 21.64 12.17 -28.06
C PRO A 84 22.59 11.59 -26.99
N ARG A 85 22.80 10.27 -27.05
CA ARG A 85 23.82 9.63 -26.20
C ARG A 85 25.21 9.93 -26.75
N SER A 86 26.21 9.99 -25.87
CA SER A 86 27.62 10.10 -26.23
C SER A 86 28.05 8.99 -27.20
N LEU A 87 29.00 9.31 -28.07
CA LEU A 87 29.59 8.35 -28.99
C LEU A 87 30.53 7.42 -28.24
N THR A 88 30.30 6.12 -28.37
CA THR A 88 31.14 5.09 -27.72
C THR A 88 32.05 4.38 -28.74
N ARG A 89 31.71 4.40 -30.03
CA ARG A 89 32.49 3.80 -31.11
C ARG A 89 33.40 4.83 -31.73
N VAL A 90 34.70 4.55 -31.71
CA VAL A 90 35.76 5.49 -32.11
C VAL A 90 36.75 4.87 -33.12
N GLY A 91 36.36 3.74 -33.76
CA GLY A 91 37.19 3.10 -34.79
C GLY A 91 38.31 2.22 -34.22
N CYS A 92 38.25 1.73 -33.00
CA CYS A 92 39.24 0.84 -32.41
C CYS A 92 39.40 -0.46 -33.24
N ASN A 93 40.63 -0.90 -33.49
CA ASN A 93 40.95 -2.10 -34.28
C ASN A 93 41.16 -3.36 -33.46
N ALA A 94 41.28 -3.25 -32.13
CA ALA A 94 41.53 -4.39 -31.25
C ALA A 94 40.47 -5.48 -31.37
N LYS A 95 40.91 -6.70 -31.64
CA LYS A 95 40.05 -7.86 -31.89
C LYS A 95 40.73 -9.18 -31.61
N LEU A 96 39.94 -10.20 -31.35
CA LEU A 96 40.30 -11.60 -31.43
C LEU A 96 39.36 -12.29 -32.43
N VAL A 97 39.93 -13.05 -33.37
CA VAL A 97 39.19 -13.88 -34.32
C VAL A 97 39.55 -15.33 -34.03
N ILE A 98 38.58 -16.13 -33.72
CA ILE A 98 38.73 -17.57 -33.48
C ILE A 98 38.01 -18.35 -34.58
N THR A 99 38.58 -19.45 -34.99
CA THR A 99 37.99 -20.34 -36.02
C THR A 99 38.03 -21.79 -35.52
N ARG A 100 37.07 -22.57 -35.96
CA ARG A 100 36.95 -23.98 -35.63
C ARG A 100 37.77 -24.80 -36.62
N GLN A 101 38.54 -25.77 -36.10
CA GLN A 101 39.23 -26.75 -36.92
C GLN A 101 38.23 -27.89 -37.22
N GLU A 102 38.07 -28.24 -38.50
CA GLU A 102 37.08 -29.23 -38.91
C GLU A 102 37.37 -30.64 -38.38
N GLU A 103 38.66 -31.03 -38.38
CA GLU A 103 39.08 -32.37 -37.96
C GLU A 103 38.92 -32.67 -36.48
N THR A 104 39.27 -31.72 -35.63
CA THR A 104 39.28 -31.88 -34.17
C THR A 104 38.07 -31.28 -33.46
N GLY A 105 37.36 -30.39 -34.17
CA GLY A 105 36.28 -29.61 -33.58
C GLY A 105 36.71 -28.51 -32.63
N ARG A 106 38.00 -28.41 -32.32
CA ARG A 106 38.57 -27.40 -31.42
C ARG A 106 38.71 -26.04 -32.11
N TRP A 107 38.78 -25.00 -31.29
CA TRP A 107 38.90 -23.62 -31.77
C TRP A 107 40.31 -23.13 -31.55
N PHE A 108 40.86 -22.38 -32.53
CA PHE A 108 42.16 -21.72 -32.45
C PHE A 108 42.10 -20.26 -32.85
N VAL A 109 43.07 -19.49 -32.43
CA VAL A 109 43.19 -18.05 -32.76
C VAL A 109 43.65 -17.89 -34.18
N LYS A 110 42.78 -17.32 -35.05
CA LYS A 110 43.10 -17.01 -36.44
C LYS A 110 43.74 -15.63 -36.62
N ASP A 111 43.34 -14.64 -35.82
CA ASP A 111 43.83 -13.27 -35.92
C ASP A 111 43.65 -12.57 -34.56
N PHE A 112 44.68 -11.83 -34.13
CA PHE A 112 44.69 -11.09 -32.90
C PHE A 112 45.34 -9.72 -33.11
N ILE A 113 44.64 -8.64 -32.72
CA ILE A 113 45.13 -7.26 -32.73
C ILE A 113 44.91 -6.68 -31.33
N ASP A 114 45.98 -6.28 -30.68
CA ASP A 114 45.98 -5.74 -29.31
C ASP A 114 46.07 -4.21 -29.28
N GLU A 115 46.33 -3.55 -30.38
CA GLU A 115 46.44 -2.10 -30.42
C GLU A 115 45.07 -1.42 -30.26
N HIS A 116 45.01 -0.48 -29.30
CA HIS A 116 43.82 0.32 -29.03
C HIS A 116 44.05 1.79 -29.46
N SER A 117 43.06 2.36 -30.17
CA SER A 117 43.02 3.77 -30.56
C SER A 117 42.41 4.70 -29.49
N HIS A 118 42.30 4.24 -28.27
CA HIS A 118 41.71 4.97 -27.14
C HIS A 118 42.36 4.58 -25.82
N PRO A 119 42.28 5.43 -24.78
CA PRO A 119 42.76 5.09 -23.47
C PRO A 119 41.99 3.90 -22.85
N LEU A 120 42.70 3.03 -22.14
CA LEU A 120 42.17 1.90 -21.42
C LEU A 120 41.75 2.33 -19.98
N ALA A 121 40.82 1.60 -19.41
CA ALA A 121 40.40 1.86 -18.03
C ALA A 121 41.45 1.37 -17.05
N PRO A 122 41.65 2.06 -15.92
CA PRO A 122 42.45 1.54 -14.82
C PRO A 122 41.93 0.17 -14.35
N ARG A 123 42.83 -0.68 -13.84
CA ARG A 123 42.52 -2.07 -13.50
C ARG A 123 41.39 -2.18 -12.48
N ASP A 124 41.37 -1.31 -11.48
CA ASP A 124 40.33 -1.23 -10.43
C ASP A 124 38.94 -0.81 -10.96
N LEU A 125 38.90 -0.12 -12.12
CA LEU A 125 37.65 0.29 -12.76
C LEU A 125 37.20 -0.62 -13.92
N SER A 126 38.02 -1.58 -14.32
CA SER A 126 37.75 -2.48 -15.45
C SER A 126 36.50 -3.33 -15.21
N CYS A 127 36.26 -3.75 -13.98
CA CYS A 127 35.07 -4.52 -13.58
C CYS A 127 33.76 -3.79 -13.87
N LEU A 128 33.77 -2.44 -13.96
CA LEU A 128 32.60 -1.63 -14.26
C LEU A 128 32.30 -1.51 -15.76
N LEU A 129 33.18 -2.00 -16.62
CA LEU A 129 32.96 -2.01 -18.07
C LEU A 129 31.89 -3.05 -18.44
N ARG A 130 31.16 -2.77 -19.53
CA ARG A 130 29.92 -3.48 -19.87
C ARG A 130 30.06 -5.01 -19.99
N SER A 131 31.14 -5.53 -20.58
CA SER A 131 31.34 -6.98 -20.78
C SER A 131 31.72 -7.72 -19.50
N HIS A 132 32.18 -7.02 -18.49
CA HIS A 132 32.67 -7.58 -17.21
C HIS A 132 31.63 -7.53 -16.11
N ARG A 133 30.55 -6.77 -16.34
CA ARG A 133 29.46 -6.68 -15.34
C ARG A 133 28.55 -7.88 -15.42
N ARG A 134 28.37 -8.52 -14.28
CA ARG A 134 27.47 -9.65 -14.12
C ARG A 134 26.83 -9.59 -12.73
N ILE A 135 25.57 -9.90 -12.65
CA ILE A 135 24.86 -10.15 -11.39
C ILE A 135 24.88 -11.68 -11.19
N SER A 136 25.45 -12.17 -10.09
CA SER A 136 25.45 -13.61 -9.77
C SER A 136 24.03 -14.10 -9.46
N ASP A 137 23.83 -15.41 -9.41
CA ASP A 137 22.51 -15.96 -9.13
C ASP A 137 22.11 -15.75 -7.67
N GLU A 138 23.09 -15.76 -6.75
CA GLU A 138 22.90 -15.39 -5.34
C GLU A 138 22.47 -13.91 -5.24
N GLN A 139 23.19 -13.03 -5.92
CA GLN A 139 22.84 -11.60 -5.94
C GLN A 139 21.45 -11.36 -6.55
N LYS A 140 21.05 -12.14 -7.57
CA LYS A 140 19.70 -12.04 -8.14
C LYS A 140 18.64 -12.41 -7.12
N ALA A 141 18.86 -13.46 -6.34
CA ALA A 141 17.97 -13.86 -5.25
C ALA A 141 17.86 -12.75 -4.19
N ASP A 142 19.00 -12.26 -3.70
CA ASP A 142 19.04 -11.16 -2.73
C ASP A 142 18.34 -9.89 -3.24
N ILE A 143 18.59 -9.50 -4.50
CA ILE A 143 17.93 -8.34 -5.13
C ILE A 143 16.42 -8.54 -5.21
N ALA A 144 15.97 -9.73 -5.60
CA ALA A 144 14.55 -10.05 -5.69
C ALA A 144 13.87 -10.02 -4.31
N ASP A 145 14.52 -10.55 -3.28
CA ASP A 145 13.98 -10.52 -1.92
C ASP A 145 13.97 -9.12 -1.33
N MET A 146 15.04 -8.33 -1.53
CA MET A 146 15.06 -6.92 -1.13
C MET A 146 13.98 -6.10 -1.85
N GLU A 147 13.74 -6.37 -3.15
CA GLU A 147 12.65 -5.72 -3.90
C GLU A 147 11.28 -6.11 -3.35
N LYS A 148 11.05 -7.40 -3.05
CA LYS A 148 9.82 -7.89 -2.40
C LYS A 148 9.63 -7.26 -1.01
N CYS A 149 10.70 -7.05 -0.24
CA CYS A 149 10.65 -6.33 1.03
C CYS A 149 10.39 -4.82 0.88
N GLY A 150 10.25 -4.30 -0.34
CA GLY A 150 9.97 -2.89 -0.60
C GLY A 150 11.19 -1.97 -0.50
N ILE A 151 12.40 -2.52 -0.50
CA ILE A 151 13.63 -1.74 -0.50
C ILE A 151 13.78 -1.04 -1.85
N ARG A 152 13.96 0.28 -1.83
CA ARG A 152 14.11 1.06 -3.05
C ARG A 152 15.39 0.65 -3.82
N LYS A 153 15.27 0.47 -5.13
CA LYS A 153 16.34 -0.04 -6.01
C LYS A 153 17.69 0.67 -5.87
N TYR A 154 17.70 1.97 -5.59
CA TYR A 154 18.96 2.69 -5.36
C TYR A 154 19.64 2.29 -4.04
N ARG A 155 18.87 1.88 -3.01
CA ARG A 155 19.37 1.37 -1.72
C ARG A 155 19.92 -0.06 -1.85
N ILE A 156 19.34 -0.87 -2.75
CA ILE A 156 19.83 -2.23 -3.00
C ILE A 156 21.30 -2.22 -3.38
N MET A 157 21.72 -1.29 -4.26
CA MET A 157 23.15 -1.15 -4.60
C MET A 157 24.01 -0.78 -3.40
N ASP A 158 23.52 0.09 -2.52
CA ASP A 158 24.26 0.50 -1.32
C ASP A 158 24.43 -0.69 -0.35
N ILE A 159 23.39 -1.52 -0.19
CA ILE A 159 23.43 -2.75 0.62
C ILE A 159 24.41 -3.76 0.04
N LEU A 160 24.34 -4.03 -1.27
CA LEU A 160 25.28 -4.94 -1.94
C LEU A 160 26.73 -4.45 -1.79
N CYS A 161 26.99 -3.15 -1.95
CA CYS A 161 28.33 -2.59 -1.73
C CYS A 161 28.81 -2.82 -0.30
N PHE A 162 27.94 -2.72 0.68
CA PHE A 162 28.28 -3.00 2.08
C PHE A 162 28.56 -4.49 2.30
N GLN A 163 27.70 -5.38 1.79
CA GLN A 163 27.82 -6.83 1.95
C GLN A 163 29.09 -7.39 1.30
N TYR A 164 29.42 -6.92 0.10
CA TYR A 164 30.58 -7.40 -0.67
C TYR A 164 31.87 -6.61 -0.42
N GLY A 165 31.84 -5.57 0.42
CA GLY A 165 33.01 -4.80 0.84
C GLY A 165 33.54 -3.82 -0.19
N GLY A 166 32.67 -3.30 -1.09
CA GLY A 166 33.01 -2.24 -2.04
C GLY A 166 32.30 -2.39 -3.37
N PHE A 167 32.18 -1.27 -4.09
CA PHE A 167 31.50 -1.23 -5.41
C PHE A 167 32.24 -2.03 -6.50
N ASP A 168 33.55 -2.17 -6.38
CA ASP A 168 34.41 -2.94 -7.27
C ASP A 168 34.21 -4.45 -7.14
N LYS A 169 33.73 -4.91 -5.98
CA LYS A 169 33.49 -6.33 -5.69
C LYS A 169 32.06 -6.78 -5.98
N VAL A 170 31.12 -5.85 -6.12
CA VAL A 170 29.71 -6.19 -6.46
C VAL A 170 29.57 -6.72 -7.88
N GLY A 171 30.43 -6.34 -8.81
CA GLY A 171 30.42 -6.82 -10.19
C GLY A 171 29.30 -6.26 -11.08
N CYS A 172 28.48 -5.35 -10.60
CA CYS A 172 27.41 -4.71 -11.37
C CYS A 172 27.25 -3.22 -11.02
N ILE A 173 26.42 -2.50 -11.76
CA ILE A 173 26.09 -1.09 -11.47
C ILE A 173 24.57 -0.92 -11.25
N LYS A 174 24.16 0.20 -10.67
CA LYS A 174 22.74 0.52 -10.40
C LYS A 174 21.81 0.21 -11.59
N ARG A 175 22.26 0.52 -12.82
CA ARG A 175 21.46 0.24 -14.03
C ARG A 175 21.22 -1.26 -14.25
N ASP A 176 22.16 -2.10 -13.93
CA ASP A 176 22.03 -3.56 -14.11
C ASP A 176 20.98 -4.11 -13.16
N ILE A 177 20.94 -3.62 -11.90
CA ILE A 177 19.91 -3.92 -10.93
C ILE A 177 18.53 -3.49 -11.44
N TYR A 178 18.41 -2.25 -11.95
CA TYR A 178 17.13 -1.78 -12.52
C TYR A 178 16.68 -2.61 -13.72
N ASN A 179 17.62 -3.02 -14.58
CA ASN A 179 17.30 -3.87 -15.74
C ASN A 179 16.87 -5.27 -15.28
N PHE A 180 17.55 -5.84 -14.30
CA PHE A 180 17.20 -7.13 -13.72
C PHE A 180 15.81 -7.10 -13.09
N CYS A 181 15.52 -6.16 -12.22
CA CYS A 181 14.20 -6.00 -11.60
C CYS A 181 13.10 -5.80 -12.66
N HIS A 182 13.40 -5.06 -13.74
CA HIS A 182 12.44 -4.88 -14.83
C HIS A 182 12.20 -6.18 -15.58
N ALA A 183 13.24 -6.94 -15.92
CA ALA A 183 13.13 -8.23 -16.60
C ALA A 183 12.36 -9.24 -15.74
N ASN A 184 12.72 -9.39 -14.47
CA ASN A 184 12.05 -10.24 -13.50
C ASN A 184 10.55 -9.92 -13.39
N LYS A 185 10.21 -8.62 -13.31
CA LYS A 185 8.83 -8.18 -13.31
C LYS A 185 8.07 -8.57 -14.60
N GLN A 186 8.68 -8.40 -15.77
CA GLN A 186 8.05 -8.76 -17.03
C GLN A 186 7.82 -10.28 -17.14
N GLU A 187 8.74 -11.07 -16.61
CA GLU A 187 8.62 -12.51 -16.52
C GLU A 187 7.45 -12.93 -15.61
N THR A 188 7.36 -12.34 -14.42
CA THR A 188 6.29 -12.59 -13.45
C THR A 188 4.90 -12.35 -14.03
N ILE A 189 4.72 -11.27 -14.82
CA ILE A 189 3.44 -10.92 -15.43
C ILE A 189 3.35 -11.30 -16.91
N SER A 190 4.10 -12.30 -17.34
CA SER A 190 4.17 -12.70 -18.76
C SER A 190 2.82 -13.15 -19.35
N VAL A 191 1.95 -13.72 -18.52
CA VAL A 191 0.58 -14.14 -18.90
C VAL A 191 -0.47 -13.01 -18.82
N GLY A 192 -0.06 -11.79 -18.52
CA GLY A 192 -0.90 -10.64 -18.23
C GLY A 192 -0.97 -10.35 -16.72
N ASP A 193 -0.98 -9.06 -16.37
CA ASP A 193 -0.95 -8.62 -14.96
C ASP A 193 -2.23 -9.02 -14.21
N ALA A 194 -3.40 -8.75 -14.81
CA ALA A 194 -4.68 -9.14 -14.23
C ALA A 194 -4.80 -10.67 -14.10
N ASN A 195 -4.40 -11.40 -15.13
CA ASN A 195 -4.46 -12.85 -15.10
C ASN A 195 -3.53 -13.43 -14.02
N THR A 196 -2.33 -12.87 -13.85
CA THR A 196 -1.40 -13.24 -12.77
C THR A 196 -2.03 -13.03 -11.39
N VAL A 197 -2.73 -11.90 -11.18
CA VAL A 197 -3.45 -11.63 -9.92
C VAL A 197 -4.55 -12.66 -9.68
N ILE A 198 -5.37 -12.98 -10.67
CA ILE A 198 -6.43 -13.96 -10.53
C ILE A 198 -5.88 -15.37 -10.23
N MET A 199 -4.81 -15.79 -10.91
CA MET A 199 -4.12 -17.04 -10.62
C MET A 199 -3.57 -17.08 -9.18
N HIS A 200 -2.99 -15.97 -8.72
CA HIS A 200 -2.53 -15.83 -7.32
C HIS A 200 -3.69 -15.98 -6.33
N MET A 201 -4.84 -15.31 -6.58
CA MET A 201 -6.03 -15.45 -5.74
C MET A 201 -6.55 -16.88 -5.68
N MET A 202 -6.53 -17.59 -6.80
CA MET A 202 -6.89 -19.01 -6.85
C MET A 202 -5.95 -19.86 -6.01
N ALA A 203 -4.64 -19.68 -6.16
CA ALA A 203 -3.65 -20.41 -5.36
C ALA A 203 -3.76 -20.06 -3.85
N ARG A 204 -4.17 -18.84 -3.50
CA ARG A 204 -4.46 -18.47 -2.11
C ARG A 204 -5.68 -19.22 -1.59
N ARG A 205 -6.75 -19.32 -2.36
CA ARG A 205 -7.97 -20.04 -1.99
C ARG A 205 -7.74 -21.55 -1.82
N GLU A 206 -6.81 -22.14 -2.55
CA GLU A 206 -6.41 -23.54 -2.34
C GLU A 206 -5.74 -23.78 -0.97
N ARG A 207 -5.07 -22.78 -0.41
CA ARG A 207 -4.36 -22.85 0.88
C ARG A 207 -5.21 -22.36 2.05
N ASP A 208 -6.12 -21.44 1.78
CA ASP A 208 -7.03 -20.82 2.75
C ASP A 208 -8.45 -21.01 2.22
N VAL A 209 -9.17 -22.01 2.74
CA VAL A 209 -10.51 -22.42 2.26
C VAL A 209 -11.53 -21.29 2.38
N ASP A 210 -11.36 -20.43 3.39
CA ASP A 210 -12.23 -19.28 3.64
C ASP A 210 -11.75 -18.01 2.92
N PHE A 211 -10.69 -18.09 2.12
CA PHE A 211 -10.24 -16.97 1.30
C PHE A 211 -11.30 -16.63 0.26
N PHE A 212 -11.83 -15.43 0.35
CA PHE A 212 -12.84 -14.93 -0.58
C PHE A 212 -12.23 -13.99 -1.61
N PHE A 213 -12.56 -14.19 -2.88
CA PHE A 213 -12.34 -13.18 -3.91
C PHE A 213 -13.43 -13.26 -4.97
N LYS A 214 -13.73 -12.11 -5.55
CA LYS A 214 -14.68 -11.96 -6.66
C LYS A 214 -14.17 -10.87 -7.59
N TYR A 215 -14.28 -11.09 -8.89
CA TYR A 215 -13.87 -10.11 -9.89
C TYR A 215 -14.96 -9.84 -10.91
N LEU A 216 -14.85 -8.70 -11.58
CA LEU A 216 -15.75 -8.24 -12.62
C LEU A 216 -14.93 -7.90 -13.86
N VAL A 217 -15.38 -8.32 -15.04
CA VAL A 217 -14.78 -7.97 -16.33
C VAL A 217 -15.78 -7.19 -17.18
N ASP A 218 -15.27 -6.48 -18.19
CA ASP A 218 -16.09 -5.85 -19.21
C ASP A 218 -16.46 -6.83 -20.34
N GLU A 219 -17.17 -6.35 -21.34
CA GLU A 219 -17.61 -7.13 -22.51
C GLU A 219 -16.44 -7.69 -23.35
N HIS A 220 -15.25 -7.11 -23.18
CA HIS A 220 -14.03 -7.51 -23.87
C HIS A 220 -13.12 -8.39 -23.00
N GLY A 221 -13.52 -8.70 -21.77
CA GLY A 221 -12.75 -9.49 -20.82
C GLY A 221 -11.70 -8.73 -20.03
N HIS A 222 -11.66 -7.37 -20.05
CA HIS A 222 -10.76 -6.60 -19.24
C HIS A 222 -11.26 -6.48 -17.79
N LEU A 223 -10.37 -6.58 -16.83
CA LEU A 223 -10.69 -6.45 -15.41
C LEU A 223 -11.25 -5.06 -15.08
N LYS A 224 -12.47 -5.01 -14.55
CA LYS A 224 -13.17 -3.79 -14.09
C LYS A 224 -13.21 -3.66 -12.57
N GLY A 225 -13.28 -4.76 -11.87
CA GLY A 225 -13.37 -4.81 -10.42
C GLY A 225 -12.76 -6.07 -9.87
N LEU A 226 -12.18 -5.98 -8.69
CA LEU A 226 -11.67 -7.10 -7.91
C LEU A 226 -11.87 -6.78 -6.44
N PHE A 227 -12.38 -7.75 -5.69
CA PHE A 227 -12.47 -7.71 -4.23
C PHE A 227 -11.86 -8.96 -3.65
N TRP A 228 -11.20 -8.86 -2.49
CA TRP A 228 -10.66 -10.00 -1.76
C TRP A 228 -10.58 -9.77 -0.26
N ALA A 229 -10.70 -10.85 0.50
CA ALA A 229 -10.45 -10.92 1.93
C ALA A 229 -9.98 -12.33 2.30
N ASP A 230 -9.01 -12.46 3.19
CA ASP A 230 -8.60 -13.75 3.71
C ASP A 230 -9.46 -14.18 4.93
N SER A 231 -9.32 -15.42 5.37
CA SER A 231 -10.08 -15.97 6.50
C SER A 231 -9.95 -15.14 7.76
N GLN A 232 -8.73 -14.67 8.09
CA GLN A 232 -8.52 -13.83 9.28
C GLN A 232 -9.24 -12.49 9.17
N SER A 233 -9.21 -11.83 8.02
CA SER A 233 -9.94 -10.56 7.81
C SER A 233 -11.45 -10.72 7.95
N ARG A 234 -12.00 -11.88 7.58
CA ARG A 234 -13.42 -12.20 7.77
C ARG A 234 -13.76 -12.42 9.25
N LEU A 235 -12.90 -13.13 10.00
CA LEU A 235 -13.03 -13.28 11.45
C LEU A 235 -12.89 -11.95 12.18
N ASP A 236 -11.94 -11.12 11.75
CA ASP A 236 -11.76 -9.78 12.31
C ASP A 236 -13.01 -8.92 12.08
N TYR A 237 -13.65 -9.04 10.90
CA TYR A 237 -14.91 -8.35 10.64
C TYR A 237 -16.08 -8.87 11.50
N GLU A 238 -16.15 -10.17 11.69
CA GLU A 238 -17.17 -10.73 12.59
C GLU A 238 -17.04 -10.15 13.99
N ALA A 239 -15.82 -9.97 14.47
CA ALA A 239 -15.52 -9.48 15.82
C ALA A 239 -15.61 -7.95 15.96
N PHE A 240 -15.18 -7.19 14.95
CA PHE A 240 -14.94 -5.74 15.02
C PHE A 240 -15.64 -4.93 13.94
N GLY A 241 -16.48 -5.56 13.12
CA GLY A 241 -17.09 -4.96 11.94
C GLY A 241 -18.26 -4.01 12.20
N ASP A 242 -18.53 -3.63 13.44
CA ASP A 242 -19.63 -2.71 13.78
C ASP A 242 -19.45 -1.33 13.14
N VAL A 243 -18.21 -0.87 13.04
CA VAL A 243 -17.87 0.40 12.38
C VAL A 243 -16.84 0.18 11.28
N ILE A 244 -17.21 0.55 10.07
CA ILE A 244 -16.32 0.52 8.92
C ILE A 244 -15.92 1.93 8.50
N VAL A 245 -14.66 2.06 8.13
CA VAL A 245 -14.12 3.22 7.44
C VAL A 245 -13.59 2.77 6.10
N PHE A 246 -13.98 3.40 5.01
CA PHE A 246 -13.39 3.16 3.71
C PHE A 246 -13.32 4.43 2.87
N ASP A 247 -12.37 4.43 1.95
CA ASP A 247 -12.05 5.55 1.08
C ASP A 247 -11.37 5.00 -0.18
N SER A 248 -11.50 5.69 -1.28
CA SER A 248 -10.84 5.32 -2.52
C SER A 248 -9.53 6.07 -2.71
N THR A 249 -8.48 5.33 -3.04
CA THR A 249 -7.13 5.86 -3.21
C THR A 249 -6.64 5.66 -4.63
N TYR A 250 -6.21 6.76 -5.25
CA TYR A 250 -5.66 6.77 -6.60
C TYR A 250 -4.16 6.57 -6.66
N ARG A 251 -3.66 6.27 -7.87
CA ARG A 251 -2.23 6.16 -8.21
C ARG A 251 -1.49 5.04 -7.48
N THR A 252 -2.20 4.01 -7.08
CA THR A 252 -1.62 2.82 -6.45
C THR A 252 -1.10 1.81 -7.47
N ASN A 253 -1.49 1.95 -8.75
CA ASN A 253 -1.14 1.03 -9.82
C ASN A 253 -1.02 1.73 -11.19
N LYS A 254 -0.40 1.04 -12.16
CA LYS A 254 -0.13 1.58 -13.51
C LYS A 254 -1.38 1.83 -14.36
N TYR A 255 -2.53 1.26 -13.96
CA TYR A 255 -3.81 1.43 -14.67
C TYR A 255 -4.67 2.56 -14.08
N ASN A 256 -4.22 3.17 -12.98
CA ASN A 256 -4.96 4.18 -12.19
C ASN A 256 -6.31 3.69 -11.63
N LEU A 257 -6.46 2.40 -11.42
CA LEU A 257 -7.66 1.88 -10.77
C LEU A 257 -7.70 2.34 -9.31
N PRO A 258 -8.82 2.93 -8.84
CA PRO A 258 -9.03 3.24 -7.43
C PRO A 258 -8.93 1.98 -6.58
N PHE A 259 -8.16 2.06 -5.50
CA PHE A 259 -8.03 1.03 -4.48
C PHE A 259 -8.88 1.41 -3.28
N VAL A 260 -9.68 0.47 -2.79
CA VAL A 260 -10.68 0.68 -1.74
C VAL A 260 -10.45 -0.31 -0.60
N PRO A 261 -9.71 0.07 0.45
CA PRO A 261 -9.59 -0.74 1.65
C PRO A 261 -10.77 -0.53 2.58
N PHE A 262 -11.32 -1.61 3.14
CA PHE A 262 -12.31 -1.61 4.21
C PHE A 262 -11.60 -1.84 5.53
N VAL A 263 -11.66 -0.86 6.44
CA VAL A 263 -10.93 -0.91 7.70
C VAL A 263 -11.83 -0.61 8.89
N GLY A 264 -11.41 -1.08 10.05
CA GLY A 264 -12.06 -0.81 11.33
C GLY A 264 -11.04 -0.67 12.46
N LEU A 265 -11.51 -0.85 13.68
CA LEU A 265 -10.69 -0.86 14.90
C LEU A 265 -10.81 -2.19 15.60
N ASN A 266 -9.67 -2.75 16.02
CA ASN A 266 -9.63 -3.90 16.91
C ASN A 266 -9.72 -3.49 18.38
N HIS A 267 -9.64 -4.47 19.28
CA HIS A 267 -9.67 -4.29 20.75
C HIS A 267 -8.48 -3.51 21.32
N HIS A 268 -7.42 -3.26 20.55
CA HIS A 268 -6.33 -2.34 20.90
C HIS A 268 -6.50 -0.95 20.28
N ARG A 269 -7.64 -0.67 19.63
CA ARG A 269 -7.88 0.53 18.83
C ARG A 269 -6.89 0.70 17.66
N SER A 270 -6.23 -0.36 17.27
CA SER A 270 -5.38 -0.42 16.09
C SER A 270 -6.24 -0.66 14.86
N THR A 271 -5.76 -0.15 13.71
CA THR A 271 -6.47 -0.34 12.44
C THR A 271 -6.40 -1.79 12.01
N VAL A 272 -7.54 -2.42 11.82
CA VAL A 272 -7.72 -3.76 11.25
C VAL A 272 -8.29 -3.64 9.83
N ILE A 273 -7.89 -4.56 8.95
CA ILE A 273 -8.31 -4.57 7.54
C ILE A 273 -9.26 -5.75 7.33
N PHE A 274 -10.50 -5.45 6.96
CA PHE A 274 -11.54 -6.46 6.73
C PHE A 274 -11.52 -7.00 5.29
N GLY A 275 -11.02 -6.23 4.36
CA GLY A 275 -10.94 -6.60 2.95
C GLY A 275 -10.53 -5.42 2.10
N CYS A 276 -10.24 -5.70 0.84
CA CYS A 276 -9.84 -4.67 -0.11
C CYS A 276 -10.46 -4.91 -1.47
N GLY A 277 -10.61 -3.83 -2.21
CA GLY A 277 -11.05 -3.92 -3.59
C GLY A 277 -10.38 -2.92 -4.50
N ILE A 278 -10.52 -3.17 -5.79
CA ILE A 278 -10.19 -2.25 -6.88
C ILE A 278 -11.41 -2.11 -7.77
N ILE A 279 -11.66 -0.89 -8.24
CA ILE A 279 -12.75 -0.58 -9.17
C ILE A 279 -12.19 0.19 -10.37
N SER A 280 -12.86 0.09 -11.53
CA SER A 280 -12.43 0.81 -12.73
C SER A 280 -12.72 2.31 -12.64
N HIS A 281 -13.87 2.69 -12.09
CA HIS A 281 -14.34 4.06 -12.00
C HIS A 281 -15.11 4.26 -10.70
N GLU A 282 -15.07 5.47 -10.15
CA GLU A 282 -15.84 5.87 -8.96
C GLU A 282 -17.28 6.23 -9.35
N THR A 283 -18.06 5.21 -9.72
CA THR A 283 -19.48 5.34 -10.02
C THR A 283 -20.31 4.66 -8.93
N SER A 284 -21.56 5.09 -8.77
CA SER A 284 -22.48 4.45 -7.82
C SER A 284 -22.60 2.94 -8.07
N GLN A 285 -22.67 2.53 -9.35
CA GLN A 285 -22.74 1.11 -9.72
C GLN A 285 -21.50 0.32 -9.33
N ALA A 286 -20.28 0.90 -9.50
CA ALA A 286 -19.06 0.24 -9.11
C ALA A 286 -18.96 0.09 -7.57
N TYR A 287 -19.36 1.13 -6.82
CA TYR A 287 -19.44 1.04 -5.37
C TYR A 287 -20.53 0.08 -4.91
N GLU A 288 -21.72 0.07 -5.53
CA GLU A 288 -22.76 -0.91 -5.20
C GLU A 288 -22.29 -2.35 -5.41
N TRP A 289 -21.61 -2.63 -6.53
CA TRP A 289 -21.00 -3.93 -6.76
C TRP A 289 -19.99 -4.28 -5.67
N MET A 290 -19.14 -3.35 -5.30
CA MET A 290 -18.12 -3.54 -4.26
C MET A 290 -18.76 -3.81 -2.89
N LEU A 291 -19.74 -3.01 -2.48
CA LEU A 291 -20.41 -3.17 -1.19
C LEU A 291 -21.24 -4.46 -1.12
N ARG A 292 -21.94 -4.84 -2.20
CA ARG A 292 -22.63 -6.13 -2.28
C ARG A 292 -21.66 -7.30 -2.20
N THR A 293 -20.51 -7.20 -2.89
CA THR A 293 -19.47 -8.22 -2.85
C THR A 293 -18.85 -8.32 -1.44
N PHE A 294 -18.67 -7.20 -0.77
CA PHE A 294 -18.25 -7.16 0.63
C PHE A 294 -19.29 -7.85 1.54
N SER A 295 -20.58 -7.53 1.39
CA SER A 295 -21.64 -8.19 2.15
C SER A 295 -21.71 -9.69 1.90
N ASP A 296 -21.56 -10.15 0.64
CA ASP A 296 -21.46 -11.57 0.30
C ASP A 296 -20.29 -12.25 1.02
N CYS A 297 -19.13 -11.59 1.04
CA CYS A 297 -17.93 -12.08 1.75
C CYS A 297 -18.16 -12.20 3.26
N MET A 298 -18.89 -11.24 3.86
CA MET A 298 -19.12 -11.11 5.31
C MET A 298 -20.45 -11.72 5.76
N ALA A 299 -20.94 -12.73 5.04
CA ALA A 299 -22.18 -13.47 5.37
C ALA A 299 -23.38 -12.56 5.61
N GLN A 300 -23.51 -11.49 4.84
CA GLN A 300 -24.60 -10.48 4.91
C GLN A 300 -24.66 -9.73 6.25
N LYS A 301 -23.60 -9.77 7.07
CA LYS A 301 -23.49 -8.89 8.24
C LYS A 301 -23.18 -7.47 7.75
N HIS A 302 -24.12 -6.56 7.91
CA HIS A 302 -23.95 -5.15 7.59
C HIS A 302 -23.29 -4.40 8.77
N PRO A 303 -22.50 -3.35 8.52
CA PRO A 303 -21.95 -2.53 9.59
C PRO A 303 -23.05 -1.70 10.27
N ILE A 304 -22.93 -1.45 11.57
CA ILE A 304 -23.81 -0.52 12.29
C ILE A 304 -23.56 0.91 11.80
N SER A 305 -22.29 1.27 11.61
CA SER A 305 -21.91 2.61 11.21
C SER A 305 -20.81 2.59 10.13
N VAL A 306 -20.85 3.60 9.26
CA VAL A 306 -19.93 3.76 8.12
C VAL A 306 -19.40 5.18 8.10
N ILE A 307 -18.09 5.34 7.91
CA ILE A 307 -17.42 6.64 7.76
C ILE A 307 -16.74 6.69 6.38
N THR A 308 -17.07 7.70 5.57
CA THR A 308 -16.46 7.90 4.25
C THR A 308 -16.13 9.36 4.00
N ASP A 309 -15.52 9.65 2.85
CA ASP A 309 -15.42 11.01 2.34
C ASP A 309 -16.78 11.55 1.83
N GLY A 310 -16.77 12.71 1.20
CA GLY A 310 -17.97 13.37 0.67
C GLY A 310 -18.41 12.91 -0.72
N ASP A 311 -17.88 11.81 -1.28
CA ASP A 311 -18.23 11.36 -2.63
C ASP A 311 -19.69 10.93 -2.73
N LEU A 312 -20.43 11.55 -3.66
CA LEU A 312 -21.89 11.32 -3.82
C LEU A 312 -22.22 9.93 -4.37
N ALA A 313 -21.33 9.34 -5.19
CA ALA A 313 -21.54 8.01 -5.74
C ALA A 313 -21.44 6.96 -4.63
N MET A 314 -20.46 7.14 -3.72
CA MET A 314 -20.28 6.32 -2.54
C MET A 314 -21.47 6.42 -1.58
N GLN A 315 -21.94 7.65 -1.30
CA GLN A 315 -23.12 7.86 -0.46
C GLN A 315 -24.38 7.19 -1.02
N ARG A 316 -24.58 7.23 -2.36
CA ARG A 316 -25.71 6.55 -3.00
C ARG A 316 -25.61 5.04 -2.85
N ALA A 317 -24.43 4.47 -3.08
CA ALA A 317 -24.20 3.04 -2.94
C ALA A 317 -24.46 2.55 -1.50
N ILE A 318 -24.00 3.27 -0.48
CA ILE A 318 -24.26 2.95 0.93
C ILE A 318 -25.76 2.92 1.21
N ARG A 319 -26.50 3.93 0.79
CA ARG A 319 -27.95 3.98 1.01
C ARG A 319 -28.72 2.83 0.36
N VAL A 320 -28.20 2.30 -0.76
CA VAL A 320 -28.82 1.20 -1.50
C VAL A 320 -28.47 -0.15 -0.89
N VAL A 321 -27.22 -0.33 -0.46
CA VAL A 321 -26.71 -1.64 -0.02
C VAL A 321 -26.82 -1.81 1.50
N TRP A 322 -26.59 -0.74 2.26
CA TRP A 322 -26.65 -0.73 3.73
C TRP A 322 -27.60 0.36 4.26
N PRO A 323 -28.91 0.26 3.98
CA PRO A 323 -29.89 1.31 4.30
C PRO A 323 -30.02 1.59 5.80
N ASP A 324 -29.77 0.57 6.64
CA ASP A 324 -29.90 0.67 8.10
C ASP A 324 -28.61 1.12 8.79
N SER A 325 -27.51 1.25 8.05
CA SER A 325 -26.23 1.70 8.59
C SER A 325 -26.22 3.21 8.81
N ASN A 326 -25.71 3.64 9.96
CA ASN A 326 -25.47 5.05 10.24
C ASN A 326 -24.31 5.54 9.39
N HIS A 327 -24.55 6.43 8.44
CA HIS A 327 -23.49 7.00 7.63
C HIS A 327 -23.02 8.34 8.18
N ARG A 328 -21.70 8.54 8.26
CA ARG A 328 -21.06 9.79 8.67
C ARG A 328 -20.00 10.21 7.66
N LEU A 329 -19.96 11.50 7.36
CA LEU A 329 -18.88 12.10 6.56
C LEU A 329 -17.63 12.34 7.42
N CYS A 330 -16.47 12.13 6.82
CA CYS A 330 -15.17 12.38 7.44
C CYS A 330 -15.00 13.87 7.76
N ILE A 331 -14.83 14.18 9.04
CA ILE A 331 -14.64 15.56 9.51
C ILE A 331 -13.37 16.17 8.93
N TRP A 332 -12.29 15.42 8.76
CA TRP A 332 -11.07 15.94 8.17
C TRP A 332 -11.29 16.44 6.74
N HIS A 333 -12.02 15.68 5.90
CA HIS A 333 -12.37 16.12 4.54
C HIS A 333 -13.26 17.35 4.56
N ILE A 334 -14.19 17.45 5.50
CA ILE A 334 -15.01 18.65 5.68
C ILE A 334 -14.12 19.84 6.03
N GLN A 335 -13.19 19.70 6.98
CA GLN A 335 -12.25 20.77 7.36
C GLN A 335 -11.36 21.20 6.18
N GLN A 336 -10.88 20.26 5.36
CA GLN A 336 -10.15 20.60 4.13
C GLN A 336 -11.01 21.39 3.13
N ASN A 337 -12.28 21.05 3.02
CA ASN A 337 -13.21 21.75 2.14
C ASN A 337 -13.58 23.14 2.69
N ILE A 338 -13.71 23.32 4.01
CA ILE A 338 -13.86 24.64 4.65
C ILE A 338 -12.75 25.57 4.18
N VAL A 339 -11.48 25.14 4.24
CA VAL A 339 -10.32 25.97 3.83
C VAL A 339 -10.35 26.27 2.33
N ARG A 340 -10.96 25.41 1.51
CA ARG A 340 -11.03 25.60 0.04
C ARG A 340 -12.15 26.54 -0.38
N HIS A 341 -13.28 26.50 0.32
CA HIS A 341 -14.52 27.19 -0.08
C HIS A 341 -14.81 28.44 0.71
N LEU A 342 -14.35 28.55 1.95
CA LEU A 342 -14.49 29.71 2.80
C LEU A 342 -13.16 30.46 2.88
N HIS A 343 -13.22 31.78 2.78
CA HIS A 343 -12.01 32.63 2.78
C HIS A 343 -11.86 33.42 4.08
N ASP A 344 -12.99 33.76 4.69
CA ASP A 344 -13.04 34.50 5.97
C ASP A 344 -12.80 33.54 7.14
N ASP A 345 -11.92 33.91 8.07
CA ASP A 345 -11.52 33.05 9.18
C ASP A 345 -12.60 32.97 10.25
N ASP A 346 -13.37 34.03 10.47
CA ASP A 346 -14.49 34.04 11.41
C ASP A 346 -15.62 33.11 10.92
N VAL A 347 -15.90 33.15 9.61
CA VAL A 347 -16.88 32.23 8.98
C VAL A 347 -16.43 30.77 9.07
N LYS A 348 -15.13 30.50 8.92
CA LYS A 348 -14.57 29.15 9.09
C LYS A 348 -14.75 28.64 10.51
N GLU A 349 -14.49 29.49 11.51
CA GLU A 349 -14.60 29.11 12.92
C GLU A 349 -16.06 28.88 13.32
N GLU A 350 -16.96 29.77 12.87
CA GLU A 350 -18.39 29.62 13.07
C GLU A 350 -18.93 28.33 12.41
N PHE A 351 -18.47 28.02 11.18
CA PHE A 351 -18.83 26.73 10.56
C PHE A 351 -18.30 25.53 11.34
N ARG A 352 -17.09 25.61 11.89
CA ARG A 352 -16.51 24.51 12.70
C ARG A 352 -17.32 24.25 13.96
N SER A 353 -17.94 25.27 14.57
CA SER A 353 -18.78 25.07 15.75
C SER A 353 -19.93 24.10 15.47
N PHE A 354 -20.54 24.16 14.27
CA PHE A 354 -21.62 23.24 13.87
C PHE A 354 -21.19 21.77 13.77
N ILE A 355 -19.89 21.49 13.59
CA ILE A 355 -19.37 20.12 13.55
C ILE A 355 -19.33 19.48 14.95
N TYR A 356 -19.07 20.29 15.98
CA TYR A 356 -18.74 19.82 17.32
C TYR A 356 -19.78 20.19 18.38
N ASP A 357 -20.61 21.19 18.11
CA ASP A 357 -21.61 21.62 19.07
C ASP A 357 -22.76 20.62 19.18
N THR A 358 -23.08 20.26 20.41
CA THR A 358 -24.16 19.33 20.78
C THR A 358 -25.42 20.10 21.20
N SER A 359 -25.79 21.18 20.49
CA SER A 359 -27.09 21.83 20.63
C SER A 359 -28.21 20.88 20.20
N SER A 360 -29.46 21.21 20.56
CA SER A 360 -30.60 20.44 20.01
C SER A 360 -30.71 20.63 18.49
N ILE A 361 -31.41 19.72 17.82
CA ILE A 361 -31.65 19.82 16.37
C ILE A 361 -32.34 21.14 16.05
N GLU A 362 -33.30 21.58 16.88
CA GLU A 362 -34.06 22.81 16.71
C GLU A 362 -33.15 24.05 16.83
N GLU A 363 -32.29 24.08 17.85
CA GLU A 363 -31.31 25.16 18.03
C GLU A 363 -30.34 25.21 16.85
N HIS A 364 -29.83 24.07 16.39
CA HIS A 364 -28.94 23.97 15.27
C HIS A 364 -29.57 24.52 13.96
N GLU A 365 -30.86 24.18 13.68
CA GLU A 365 -31.56 24.67 12.51
C GLU A 365 -31.70 26.20 12.55
N ILE A 366 -32.02 26.76 13.70
CA ILE A 366 -32.14 28.22 13.90
C ILE A 366 -30.78 28.90 13.72
N GLU A 367 -29.76 28.40 14.37
CA GLU A 367 -28.39 28.95 14.27
C GLU A 367 -27.85 28.89 12.83
N TRP A 368 -28.15 27.81 12.09
CA TRP A 368 -27.75 27.69 10.70
C TRP A 368 -28.40 28.74 9.79
N ILE A 369 -29.69 29.03 9.99
CA ILE A 369 -30.38 30.07 9.25
C ILE A 369 -29.73 31.45 9.53
N TYR A 370 -29.45 31.75 10.80
CA TYR A 370 -28.77 33.00 11.17
C TYR A 370 -27.36 33.08 10.60
N PHE A 371 -26.62 31.96 10.57
CA PHE A 371 -25.30 31.87 9.95
C PHE A 371 -25.37 32.22 8.46
N LEU A 372 -26.29 31.65 7.70
CA LEU A 372 -26.47 31.97 6.28
C LEU A 372 -26.84 33.43 6.04
N GLN A 373 -27.72 34.00 6.88
CA GLN A 373 -28.14 35.42 6.79
C GLN A 373 -26.99 36.37 7.07
N ARG A 374 -26.23 36.17 8.15
CA ARG A 374 -25.06 36.97 8.50
C ARG A 374 -24.02 36.97 7.40
N ASN A 375 -23.79 35.83 6.80
CA ASN A 375 -22.79 35.63 5.75
C ASN A 375 -23.31 35.93 4.35
N LYS A 376 -24.55 36.45 4.21
CA LYS A 376 -25.18 36.87 2.94
C LYS A 376 -25.17 35.78 1.87
N VAL A 377 -25.34 34.51 2.27
CA VAL A 377 -25.39 33.37 1.36
C VAL A 377 -26.76 33.30 0.71
N THR A 378 -26.86 33.77 -0.53
CA THR A 378 -28.13 33.82 -1.28
C THR A 378 -28.24 32.74 -2.36
N SER A 379 -27.12 32.13 -2.75
CA SER A 379 -27.11 31.13 -3.82
C SER A 379 -27.37 29.72 -3.28
N GLU A 380 -28.38 29.06 -3.82
CA GLU A 380 -28.67 27.64 -3.56
C GLU A 380 -27.58 26.68 -4.09
N GLU A 381 -26.76 27.14 -5.03
CA GLU A 381 -25.61 26.38 -5.56
C GLU A 381 -24.34 26.52 -4.70
N SER A 382 -24.39 27.32 -3.62
CA SER A 382 -23.24 27.52 -2.75
C SER A 382 -22.81 26.22 -2.06
N TRP A 383 -21.52 26.07 -1.77
CA TRP A 383 -21.00 24.94 -1.01
C TRP A 383 -21.66 24.82 0.37
N LEU A 384 -21.98 25.94 1.02
CA LEU A 384 -22.67 25.96 2.31
C LEU A 384 -24.07 25.36 2.21
N HIS A 385 -24.79 25.64 1.14
CA HIS A 385 -26.09 25.05 0.91
C HIS A 385 -26.00 23.52 0.67
N GLN A 386 -24.99 23.07 -0.09
CA GLN A 386 -24.72 21.64 -0.26
C GLN A 386 -24.40 20.96 1.07
N MET A 387 -23.60 21.59 1.93
CA MET A 387 -23.31 21.08 3.26
C MET A 387 -24.56 20.99 4.13
N TYR A 388 -25.44 21.97 4.06
CA TYR A 388 -26.72 21.94 4.76
C TYR A 388 -27.60 20.74 4.32
N GLN A 389 -27.68 20.49 3.02
CA GLN A 389 -28.42 19.32 2.50
C GLN A 389 -27.88 17.99 3.08
N MET A 390 -26.59 17.93 3.36
CA MET A 390 -25.91 16.74 3.92
C MET A 390 -25.77 16.79 5.46
N ARG A 391 -26.37 17.75 6.16
CA ARG A 391 -26.15 17.98 7.61
C ARG A 391 -26.38 16.75 8.48
N LYS A 392 -27.32 15.88 8.12
CA LYS A 392 -27.59 14.63 8.84
C LYS A 392 -26.41 13.65 8.84
N LEU A 393 -25.42 13.87 7.98
CA LEU A 393 -24.24 13.02 7.86
C LEU A 393 -23.00 13.57 8.56
N TRP A 394 -23.04 14.82 9.07
CA TRP A 394 -21.85 15.42 9.64
C TRP A 394 -22.09 16.30 10.88
N CYS A 395 -23.28 16.85 11.06
CA CYS A 395 -23.60 17.67 12.25
C CYS A 395 -23.74 16.83 13.51
N ALA A 396 -23.18 17.29 14.61
CA ALA A 396 -23.20 16.60 15.89
C ALA A 396 -24.63 16.24 16.39
N PRO A 397 -25.62 17.15 16.38
CA PRO A 397 -26.96 16.84 16.89
C PRO A 397 -27.65 15.69 16.15
N TYR A 398 -27.40 15.56 14.85
CA TYR A 398 -27.99 14.45 14.06
C TYR A 398 -27.27 13.11 14.22
N LEU A 399 -26.06 13.13 14.78
CA LEU A 399 -25.22 11.94 14.98
C LEU A 399 -25.16 11.51 16.45
N GLU A 400 -25.82 12.25 17.32
CA GLU A 400 -25.90 11.93 18.75
C GLU A 400 -26.56 10.57 18.98
N GLY A 401 -26.08 9.81 19.95
CA GLY A 401 -26.55 8.46 20.27
C GLY A 401 -26.13 7.36 19.26
N ARG A 402 -25.47 7.72 18.13
CA ARG A 402 -24.99 6.74 17.15
C ARG A 402 -23.57 6.26 17.47
N CYS A 403 -23.34 4.97 17.31
CA CYS A 403 -22.05 4.35 17.64
C CYS A 403 -21.06 4.50 16.49
N PHE A 404 -20.02 5.33 16.66
CA PHE A 404 -18.88 5.44 15.74
C PHE A 404 -17.55 5.06 16.43
N LEU A 405 -17.57 4.44 17.61
CA LEU A 405 -16.39 4.06 18.40
C LEU A 405 -15.39 5.21 18.62
N GLY A 406 -15.88 6.45 18.72
CA GLY A 406 -15.06 7.65 18.84
C GLY A 406 -14.30 8.04 17.58
N LEU A 407 -14.63 7.43 16.43
CA LEU A 407 -14.09 7.81 15.13
C LEU A 407 -14.91 8.96 14.52
N SER A 408 -14.23 9.99 14.09
CA SER A 408 -14.83 11.15 13.42
C SER A 408 -14.27 11.40 12.02
N SER A 409 -13.23 10.66 11.65
CA SER A 409 -12.56 10.83 10.35
C SER A 409 -12.14 9.49 9.76
N ASN A 410 -11.88 9.50 8.46
CA ASN A 410 -11.29 8.35 7.76
C ASN A 410 -9.75 8.28 7.91
N GLN A 411 -9.16 9.00 8.89
CA GLN A 411 -7.72 9.04 9.14
C GLN A 411 -7.10 7.63 9.23
N ARG A 412 -7.87 6.63 9.67
CA ARG A 412 -7.44 5.23 9.73
C ARG A 412 -7.23 4.64 8.34
N SER A 413 -8.14 4.90 7.41
CA SER A 413 -7.98 4.52 6.01
C SER A 413 -6.86 5.32 5.35
N GLU A 414 -6.77 6.63 5.59
CA GLU A 414 -5.69 7.48 5.08
C GLU A 414 -4.32 7.08 5.63
N SER A 415 -4.24 6.71 6.90
CA SER A 415 -3.00 6.18 7.50
C SER A 415 -2.57 4.88 6.83
N LEU A 416 -3.50 3.96 6.55
CA LEU A 416 -3.23 2.76 5.75
C LEU A 416 -2.79 3.14 4.34
N ASN A 417 -3.53 4.03 3.68
CA ASN A 417 -3.21 4.54 2.35
C ASN A 417 -1.83 5.20 2.33
N SER A 418 -1.47 5.98 3.34
CA SER A 418 -0.14 6.59 3.46
C SER A 418 0.98 5.53 3.56
N VAL A 419 0.79 4.49 4.36
CA VAL A 419 1.74 3.36 4.45
C VAL A 419 1.84 2.63 3.12
N LEU A 420 0.72 2.36 2.48
CA LEU A 420 0.69 1.79 1.13
C LEU A 420 1.41 2.70 0.14
N HIS A 421 1.15 4.02 0.16
CA HIS A 421 1.78 5.00 -0.73
C HIS A 421 3.28 5.21 -0.49
N THR A 422 3.79 4.96 0.70
CA THR A 422 5.23 5.12 0.99
C THR A 422 6.10 4.26 0.05
N HIS A 423 5.55 3.17 -0.44
CA HIS A 423 6.23 2.23 -1.32
C HIS A 423 5.55 2.05 -2.69
N LEU A 424 4.32 2.60 -2.87
CA LEU A 424 3.58 2.51 -4.13
C LEU A 424 4.06 3.62 -5.08
N GLU A 425 4.70 3.22 -6.16
CA GLU A 425 4.90 4.09 -7.31
C GLU A 425 3.70 3.90 -8.26
N GLY A 426 3.14 4.99 -8.81
CA GLY A 426 2.03 4.93 -9.77
C GLY A 426 2.34 4.19 -11.09
N LYS A 427 3.40 3.38 -11.10
CA LYS A 427 3.85 2.50 -12.19
C LYS A 427 3.85 1.02 -11.80
N MET A 428 3.42 0.69 -10.59
CA MET A 428 3.33 -0.70 -10.12
C MET A 428 2.29 -1.47 -10.91
N SER A 429 2.58 -2.75 -11.17
CA SER A 429 1.57 -3.68 -11.65
C SER A 429 0.52 -3.96 -10.57
N LEU A 430 -0.61 -4.53 -10.93
CA LEU A 430 -1.61 -4.98 -9.96
C LEU A 430 -1.03 -6.07 -9.04
N PHE A 431 -0.22 -6.95 -9.61
CA PHE A 431 0.42 -8.03 -8.84
C PHE A 431 1.39 -7.47 -7.79
N GLU A 432 2.26 -6.51 -8.15
CA GLU A 432 3.14 -5.85 -7.18
C GLU A 432 2.37 -5.10 -6.09
N MET A 433 1.27 -4.43 -6.45
CA MET A 433 0.40 -3.77 -5.50
C MET A 433 -0.20 -4.77 -4.50
N LEU A 434 -0.64 -5.93 -4.99
CA LEU A 434 -1.17 -7.00 -4.16
C LEU A 434 -0.11 -7.55 -3.18
N GLU A 435 1.08 -7.90 -3.67
CA GLU A 435 2.19 -8.36 -2.82
C GLU A 435 2.55 -7.33 -1.74
N HIS A 436 2.53 -6.04 -2.10
CA HIS A 436 2.79 -4.97 -1.14
C HIS A 436 1.68 -4.86 -0.08
N TYR A 437 0.42 -4.96 -0.50
CA TYR A 437 -0.72 -5.01 0.41
C TYR A 437 -0.61 -6.19 1.40
N GLU A 438 -0.28 -7.39 0.92
CA GLU A 438 -0.12 -8.58 1.78
C GLU A 438 0.98 -8.38 2.84
N ARG A 439 2.10 -7.73 2.48
CA ARG A 439 3.15 -7.38 3.46
C ARG A 439 2.66 -6.38 4.51
N CYS A 440 1.91 -5.35 4.09
CA CYS A 440 1.34 -4.38 5.02
C CYS A 440 0.36 -5.05 6.00
N LEU A 441 -0.47 -5.98 5.50
CA LEU A 441 -1.40 -6.75 6.30
C LEU A 441 -0.66 -7.63 7.33
N ALA A 442 0.36 -8.37 6.88
CA ALA A 442 1.18 -9.20 7.77
C ALA A 442 1.87 -8.38 8.87
N SER A 443 2.44 -7.21 8.52
CA SER A 443 3.06 -6.32 9.51
C SER A 443 2.07 -5.81 10.56
N ARG A 444 0.82 -5.51 10.17
CA ARG A 444 -0.22 -5.09 11.13
C ARG A 444 -0.63 -6.20 12.07
N ARG A 445 -0.76 -7.43 11.57
CA ARG A 445 -1.06 -8.61 12.39
C ARG A 445 0.05 -8.94 13.39
N ILE A 446 1.31 -8.77 12.99
CA ILE A 446 2.45 -8.91 13.92
C ILE A 446 2.34 -7.86 15.04
N ASN A 447 2.04 -6.60 14.71
CA ASN A 447 1.89 -5.55 15.71
C ASN A 447 0.68 -5.82 16.64
N GLU A 448 -0.42 -6.34 16.13
CA GLU A 448 -1.56 -6.75 16.93
C GLU A 448 -1.19 -7.85 17.91
N ALA A 449 -0.52 -8.92 17.42
CA ALA A 449 -0.04 -10.00 18.26
C ALA A 449 0.94 -9.53 19.36
N LEU A 450 1.79 -8.53 19.06
CA LEU A 450 2.66 -7.93 20.06
C LEU A 450 1.87 -7.18 21.16
N HIS A 451 0.83 -6.44 20.77
CA HIS A 451 -0.06 -5.78 21.74
C HIS A 451 -0.87 -6.80 22.56
N ASP A 452 -1.28 -7.94 21.96
CA ASP A 452 -1.92 -9.03 22.69
C ASP A 452 -0.99 -9.61 23.77
N VAL A 453 0.27 -9.88 23.41
CA VAL A 453 1.28 -10.35 24.36
C VAL A 453 1.52 -9.32 25.48
N GLU A 454 1.63 -8.05 25.15
CA GLU A 454 1.77 -6.97 26.14
C GLU A 454 0.55 -6.93 27.08
N ALA A 455 -0.65 -7.04 26.56
CA ALA A 455 -1.89 -7.06 27.36
C ALA A 455 -2.03 -8.32 28.22
N LEU A 456 -1.44 -9.45 27.81
CA LEU A 456 -1.39 -10.67 28.62
C LEU A 456 -0.36 -10.62 29.74
N GLN A 457 0.73 -9.87 29.54
CA GLN A 457 1.84 -9.78 30.50
C GLN A 457 1.73 -8.61 31.47
N SER A 458 0.84 -7.65 31.21
CA SER A 458 0.70 -6.44 32.00
C SER A 458 -0.76 -6.08 32.25
N VAL A 459 -1.03 -5.48 33.39
CA VAL A 459 -2.33 -4.88 33.72
C VAL A 459 -2.17 -3.37 33.72
N PRO A 460 -3.10 -2.60 33.13
CA PRO A 460 -3.06 -1.14 33.22
C PRO A 460 -2.88 -0.63 34.65
N PHE A 461 -2.01 0.35 34.82
CA PHE A 461 -1.78 0.97 36.11
C PHE A 461 -3.04 1.66 36.62
N THR A 462 -3.38 1.42 37.91
CA THR A 462 -4.43 2.13 38.63
C THR A 462 -3.85 2.70 39.92
N GLU A 463 -4.28 3.87 40.32
CA GLU A 463 -3.91 4.46 41.60
C GLU A 463 -4.47 3.64 42.78
N GLU A 464 -3.86 3.75 43.96
CA GLU A 464 -4.34 3.02 45.18
C GLU A 464 -5.77 3.38 45.55
N ASN A 465 -6.12 4.67 45.39
CA ASN A 465 -7.44 5.25 45.66
C ASN A 465 -8.41 5.15 44.48
N ALA A 466 -8.03 4.44 43.40
CA ALA A 466 -8.90 4.27 42.25
C ALA A 466 -10.23 3.58 42.64
N SER A 467 -11.31 4.02 42.01
CA SER A 467 -12.65 3.48 42.25
C SER A 467 -12.74 1.98 41.89
N PRO A 468 -13.69 1.23 42.49
CA PRO A 468 -13.92 -0.16 42.11
C PRO A 468 -14.18 -0.36 40.62
N LEU A 469 -14.82 0.64 39.95
CA LEU A 469 -15.08 0.63 38.50
C LEU A 469 -13.78 0.74 37.69
N GLU A 470 -12.87 1.62 38.10
CA GLU A 470 -11.56 1.75 37.44
C GLU A 470 -10.72 0.48 37.62
N LYS A 471 -10.66 -0.07 38.82
CA LYS A 471 -9.95 -1.32 39.09
C LYS A 471 -10.52 -2.48 38.28
N HIS A 472 -11.84 -2.58 38.17
CA HIS A 472 -12.49 -3.59 37.34
C HIS A 472 -12.21 -3.35 35.86
N ALA A 473 -12.30 -2.10 35.40
CA ALA A 473 -12.00 -1.74 34.00
C ALA A 473 -10.55 -2.12 33.60
N ALA A 474 -9.59 -1.96 34.52
CA ALA A 474 -8.20 -2.35 34.30
C ALA A 474 -8.01 -3.85 34.03
N THR A 475 -8.89 -4.70 34.59
CA THR A 475 -8.85 -6.16 34.41
C THR A 475 -9.55 -6.63 33.11
N VAL A 476 -10.46 -5.82 32.56
CA VAL A 476 -11.33 -6.22 31.44
C VAL A 476 -10.84 -5.66 30.11
N PHE A 477 -10.33 -4.43 30.14
CA PHE A 477 -9.96 -3.71 28.91
C PHE A 477 -8.46 -3.75 28.62
N THR A 478 -8.11 -3.75 27.34
CA THR A 478 -6.72 -3.55 26.91
C THR A 478 -6.23 -2.16 27.34
N PRO A 479 -4.91 -1.93 27.47
CA PRO A 479 -4.37 -0.64 27.94
C PRO A 479 -4.86 0.56 27.13
N SER A 480 -5.06 0.39 25.82
CA SER A 480 -5.55 1.46 24.94
C SER A 480 -7.02 1.81 25.17
N VAL A 481 -7.87 0.79 25.39
CA VAL A 481 -9.29 0.99 25.69
C VAL A 481 -9.49 1.48 27.13
N PHE A 482 -8.71 0.96 28.07
CA PHE A 482 -8.73 1.39 29.46
C PHE A 482 -8.52 2.91 29.62
N LYS A 483 -7.56 3.51 28.89
CA LYS A 483 -7.37 4.96 28.90
C LYS A 483 -8.63 5.74 28.51
N MET A 484 -9.42 5.22 27.56
CA MET A 484 -10.68 5.86 27.18
C MET A 484 -11.76 5.69 28.24
N VAL A 485 -11.81 4.52 28.86
CA VAL A 485 -12.74 4.26 29.96
C VAL A 485 -12.44 5.20 31.14
N LEU A 486 -11.17 5.38 31.50
CA LEU A 486 -10.75 6.36 32.50
C LEU A 486 -11.20 7.78 32.15
N TRP A 487 -10.99 8.19 30.91
CA TRP A 487 -11.45 9.52 30.46
C TRP A 487 -12.98 9.66 30.56
N SER A 488 -13.72 8.60 30.25
CA SER A 488 -15.17 8.58 30.37
C SER A 488 -15.62 8.63 31.85
N ILE A 489 -14.94 7.91 32.73
CA ILE A 489 -15.21 7.94 34.18
C ILE A 489 -14.94 9.34 34.74
N ASP A 490 -13.84 9.97 34.39
CA ASP A 490 -13.52 11.35 34.76
C ASP A 490 -14.57 12.34 34.24
N ALA A 491 -15.03 12.16 32.97
CA ALA A 491 -16.10 12.98 32.42
C ALA A 491 -17.42 12.83 33.17
N VAL A 492 -17.76 11.61 33.59
CA VAL A 492 -18.97 11.32 34.38
C VAL A 492 -18.89 11.96 35.79
N SER A 493 -17.70 11.96 36.40
CA SER A 493 -17.51 12.59 37.72
C SER A 493 -17.83 14.09 37.73
N LYS A 494 -17.77 14.73 36.58
CA LYS A 494 -18.10 16.15 36.34
C LYS A 494 -19.57 16.37 35.97
N CYS A 495 -20.39 15.33 35.99
CA CYS A 495 -21.81 15.39 35.69
C CYS A 495 -22.64 15.30 36.98
N GLN A 496 -23.80 15.96 36.98
CA GLN A 496 -24.79 15.88 38.08
C GLN A 496 -26.13 15.42 37.52
N ILE A 497 -26.75 14.43 38.19
CA ILE A 497 -28.13 14.02 37.89
C ILE A 497 -29.05 15.13 38.44
N ARG A 498 -29.87 15.70 37.58
CA ARG A 498 -30.83 16.77 37.90
C ARG A 498 -32.22 16.22 38.16
N GLU A 499 -32.59 15.21 37.41
CA GLU A 499 -33.95 14.66 37.44
C GLU A 499 -33.90 13.20 37.00
N ILE A 500 -34.79 12.39 37.54
CA ILE A 500 -34.98 10.99 37.15
C ILE A 500 -36.43 10.90 36.69
N LEU A 501 -36.63 10.53 35.47
CA LEU A 501 -37.94 10.31 34.85
C LEU A 501 -38.14 8.80 34.77
N ASP A 502 -38.95 8.24 35.69
CA ASP A 502 -39.25 6.83 35.72
C ASP A 502 -40.36 6.51 34.72
N GLY A 503 -40.06 5.66 33.73
CA GLY A 503 -41.02 5.05 32.81
C GLY A 503 -41.39 3.64 33.28
N SER A 504 -42.40 3.03 32.67
CA SER A 504 -42.88 1.70 33.01
C SER A 504 -41.88 0.56 32.76
N GLU A 505 -40.92 0.76 31.84
CA GLU A 505 -39.90 -0.23 31.47
C GLU A 505 -38.45 0.35 31.45
N ASP A 506 -38.30 1.69 31.48
CA ASP A 506 -37.02 2.37 31.38
C ASP A 506 -36.97 3.61 32.26
N SER A 507 -35.85 3.88 32.88
CA SER A 507 -35.59 5.13 33.59
C SER A 507 -34.73 6.07 32.77
N THR A 508 -35.17 7.33 32.62
CA THR A 508 -34.41 8.37 31.95
C THR A 508 -33.80 9.33 32.98
N TYR A 509 -32.49 9.43 32.98
CA TYR A 509 -31.75 10.33 33.86
C TYR A 509 -31.44 11.63 33.15
N VAL A 510 -31.90 12.76 33.68
CA VAL A 510 -31.52 14.09 33.19
C VAL A 510 -30.24 14.53 33.85
N VAL A 511 -29.17 14.66 33.07
CA VAL A 511 -27.80 14.93 33.55
C VAL A 511 -27.33 16.29 33.03
N SER A 512 -26.64 17.09 33.85
CA SER A 512 -25.97 18.31 33.43
C SER A 512 -24.49 18.28 33.78
N LYS A 513 -23.61 18.88 32.98
CA LYS A 513 -22.20 19.09 33.30
C LYS A 513 -22.08 20.26 34.28
N GLN A 514 -21.15 20.18 35.25
CA GLN A 514 -20.91 21.25 36.23
C GLN A 514 -20.51 22.59 35.59
N GLU A 515 -19.81 22.54 34.45
CA GLU A 515 -19.34 23.73 33.72
C GLU A 515 -20.39 24.34 32.77
N ARG A 516 -21.45 23.59 32.43
CA ARG A 516 -22.56 24.02 31.55
C ARG A 516 -23.89 23.58 32.14
N MET A 517 -24.34 24.29 33.17
CA MET A 517 -25.58 23.97 33.86
C MET A 517 -26.85 24.19 33.04
N ASP A 518 -26.74 24.94 31.95
CA ASP A 518 -27.78 25.25 30.99
C ASP A 518 -28.10 24.10 30.03
N LYS A 519 -27.12 23.21 29.77
CA LYS A 519 -27.34 22.04 28.89
C LYS A 519 -27.71 20.80 29.69
N LYS A 520 -28.86 20.24 29.40
CA LYS A 520 -29.37 18.98 29.97
C LYS A 520 -29.27 17.86 28.94
N PHE A 521 -28.80 16.70 29.37
CA PHE A 521 -28.72 15.49 28.56
C PHE A 521 -29.59 14.39 29.15
N GLY A 522 -30.41 13.73 28.32
CA GLY A 522 -31.18 12.58 28.72
C GLY A 522 -30.36 11.29 28.52
N VAL A 523 -30.20 10.49 29.57
CA VAL A 523 -29.55 9.17 29.50
C VAL A 523 -30.59 8.11 29.79
N ARG A 524 -30.96 7.30 28.80
CA ARG A 524 -31.89 6.19 28.93
C ARG A 524 -31.14 4.90 29.20
N ILE A 525 -31.58 4.13 30.20
CA ILE A 525 -31.01 2.83 30.51
C ILE A 525 -32.02 1.75 30.17
N GLU A 526 -31.69 0.89 29.20
CA GLU A 526 -32.44 -0.29 28.82
C GLU A 526 -31.90 -1.51 29.59
N GLU A 527 -32.74 -2.16 30.41
CA GLU A 527 -32.27 -3.27 31.27
C GLU A 527 -32.02 -4.58 30.52
N GLN A 528 -32.59 -4.83 29.34
CA GLN A 528 -32.59 -6.17 28.72
C GLN A 528 -31.41 -6.49 27.79
N GLY A 529 -30.71 -5.52 27.21
CA GLY A 529 -29.64 -5.75 26.22
C GLY A 529 -28.28 -6.18 26.79
N GLY A 530 -28.01 -5.86 28.07
CA GLY A 530 -26.67 -5.96 28.66
C GLY A 530 -26.20 -7.39 28.95
N LEU A 531 -27.09 -8.29 29.35
CA LEU A 531 -26.72 -9.61 29.89
C LEU A 531 -26.31 -10.59 28.79
N LEU A 532 -26.98 -10.57 27.64
CA LEU A 532 -26.68 -11.43 26.48
C LEU A 532 -25.34 -11.04 25.86
N HIS A 533 -25.09 -9.73 25.65
CA HIS A 533 -23.85 -9.21 25.15
C HIS A 533 -22.65 -9.46 26.07
N ARG A 534 -22.87 -9.43 27.40
CA ARG A 534 -21.86 -9.73 28.39
C ARG A 534 -21.48 -11.21 28.37
N ARG A 535 -22.45 -12.14 28.34
CA ARG A 535 -22.22 -13.58 28.24
C ARG A 535 -21.52 -13.95 26.92
N TYR A 536 -21.93 -13.36 25.81
CA TYR A 536 -21.28 -13.57 24.51
C TYR A 536 -19.82 -13.10 24.51
N ARG A 537 -19.53 -11.95 25.12
CA ARG A 537 -18.17 -11.38 25.22
C ARG A 537 -17.27 -12.23 26.12
N GLU A 538 -17.79 -12.73 27.25
CA GLU A 538 -17.05 -13.63 28.14
C GLU A 538 -16.73 -14.97 27.47
N LEU A 539 -17.69 -15.58 26.78
CA LEU A 539 -17.49 -16.81 26.01
C LEU A 539 -16.49 -16.62 24.86
N ARG A 540 -16.54 -15.50 24.18
CA ARG A 540 -15.62 -15.17 23.10
C ARG A 540 -14.17 -15.00 23.58
N ASN A 541 -13.98 -14.28 24.69
CA ASN A 541 -12.63 -14.07 25.26
C ASN A 541 -12.02 -15.38 25.76
N CYS A 542 -12.82 -16.23 26.41
CA CYS A 542 -12.38 -17.56 26.82
C CYS A 542 -12.06 -18.46 25.61
N SER A 543 -12.87 -18.43 24.57
CA SER A 543 -12.67 -19.19 23.33
C SER A 543 -11.41 -18.71 22.60
N HIS A 544 -11.15 -17.40 22.52
CA HIS A 544 -9.97 -16.84 21.84
C HIS A 544 -8.68 -17.22 22.58
N ALA A 545 -8.66 -17.10 23.91
CA ALA A 545 -7.52 -17.50 24.74
C ALA A 545 -7.25 -19.02 24.65
N ALA A 546 -8.31 -19.84 24.65
CA ALA A 546 -8.20 -21.29 24.49
C ALA A 546 -7.70 -21.67 23.09
N SER A 547 -8.20 -21.04 22.04
CA SER A 547 -7.77 -21.27 20.65
C SER A 547 -6.31 -20.86 20.44
N PHE A 548 -5.89 -19.71 20.95
CA PHE A 548 -4.50 -19.27 20.86
C PHE A 548 -3.55 -20.24 21.59
N LYS A 549 -3.92 -20.69 22.78
CA LYS A 549 -3.12 -21.67 23.52
C LYS A 549 -3.04 -23.01 22.82
N ALA A 550 -4.13 -23.46 22.19
CA ALA A 550 -4.22 -24.71 21.47
C ALA A 550 -3.43 -24.70 20.14
N CYS A 551 -3.25 -23.56 19.47
CA CYS A 551 -2.49 -23.46 18.23
C CYS A 551 -0.99 -23.80 18.37
N HIS A 552 -0.45 -23.82 19.60
CA HIS A 552 0.97 -24.11 19.85
C HIS A 552 1.28 -25.60 20.02
N SER A 553 0.25 -26.46 20.13
CA SER A 553 0.40 -27.90 20.26
C SER A 553 -0.65 -28.62 19.41
N TYR A 554 -0.22 -29.59 18.60
CA TYR A 554 -1.13 -30.39 17.78
C TYR A 554 -2.14 -31.17 18.63
N GLU A 555 -1.72 -31.64 19.80
CA GLU A 555 -2.58 -32.40 20.74
C GLU A 555 -3.63 -31.47 21.38
N ASP A 556 -3.26 -30.27 21.80
CA ASP A 556 -4.19 -29.29 22.39
C ASP A 556 -5.18 -28.75 21.35
N TYR A 557 -4.74 -28.58 20.11
CA TYR A 557 -5.61 -28.23 18.98
C TYR A 557 -6.69 -29.29 18.76
N HIS A 558 -6.30 -30.56 18.64
CA HIS A 558 -7.26 -31.65 18.46
C HIS A 558 -8.21 -31.81 19.67
N ARG A 559 -7.70 -31.65 20.89
CA ARG A 559 -8.51 -31.69 22.10
C ARG A 559 -9.56 -30.58 22.15
N LEU A 560 -9.19 -29.36 21.74
CA LEU A 560 -10.12 -28.24 21.69
C LEU A 560 -11.18 -28.42 20.59
N ILE A 561 -10.79 -28.88 19.41
CA ILE A 561 -11.73 -29.17 18.30
C ILE A 561 -12.74 -30.25 18.73
N MET A 562 -12.27 -31.34 19.35
CA MET A 562 -13.16 -32.40 19.85
C MET A 562 -14.13 -31.92 20.92
N LEU A 563 -13.69 -31.05 21.84
CA LEU A 563 -14.56 -30.45 22.85
C LEU A 563 -15.63 -29.53 22.23
N LEU A 564 -15.26 -28.70 21.25
CA LEU A 564 -16.19 -27.82 20.54
C LEU A 564 -17.21 -28.63 19.72
N GLN A 565 -16.77 -29.70 19.04
CA GLN A 565 -17.66 -30.59 18.29
C GLN A 565 -18.61 -31.39 19.21
N ALA A 566 -18.13 -31.90 20.33
CA ALA A 566 -18.96 -32.62 21.32
C ALA A 566 -20.05 -31.72 21.92
N GLN A 567 -19.74 -30.45 22.18
CA GLN A 567 -20.74 -29.47 22.66
C GLN A 567 -21.78 -29.12 21.58
N HIS A 568 -21.36 -29.12 20.31
CA HIS A 568 -22.26 -28.87 19.18
C HIS A 568 -23.26 -30.03 18.98
N HIS A 569 -22.80 -31.27 19.08
CA HIS A 569 -23.64 -32.46 18.96
C HIS A 569 -24.53 -32.68 20.21
N GLY A 570 -24.05 -32.37 21.41
CA GLY A 570 -24.83 -32.46 22.63
C GLY A 570 -26.01 -31.49 22.73
N LYS A 571 -25.95 -30.35 22.04
CA LYS A 571 -27.06 -29.40 21.96
C LYS A 571 -28.09 -29.73 20.89
N GLN A 572 -27.73 -30.44 19.82
CA GLN A 572 -28.71 -30.89 18.83
C GLN A 572 -29.68 -31.92 19.41
N SER A 573 -29.22 -32.83 20.26
CA SER A 573 -30.09 -33.82 20.93
C SER A 573 -31.00 -33.26 21.99
N SER A 574 -30.68 -32.13 22.64
CA SER A 574 -31.53 -31.47 23.63
C SER A 574 -32.51 -30.46 23.04
N PHE A 575 -32.29 -29.99 21.78
CA PHE A 575 -33.23 -29.12 21.10
C PHE A 575 -34.33 -29.88 20.36
N GLU A 576 -34.05 -31.10 19.86
CA GLU A 576 -35.06 -31.92 19.19
C GLU A 576 -36.13 -32.49 20.14
N GLN A 577 -35.89 -32.51 21.46
CA GLN A 577 -36.88 -32.94 22.46
C GLN A 577 -37.74 -31.80 23.03
N ALA A 578 -37.42 -30.54 22.75
CA ALA A 578 -38.17 -29.37 23.26
C ALA A 578 -39.17 -28.79 22.24
N ASP A 579 -39.09 -29.16 20.96
CA ASP A 579 -39.87 -28.52 19.90
C ASP A 579 -41.18 -29.21 19.52
N SER A 580 -41.77 -30.02 20.46
CA SER A 580 -43.12 -30.55 20.25
C SER A 580 -44.26 -29.77 20.95
N LYS A 581 -43.99 -28.59 21.51
CA LYS A 581 -45.04 -27.69 22.02
C LYS A 581 -44.59 -26.24 21.95
N GLU A 582 -45.19 -25.54 21.03
CA GLU A 582 -45.34 -24.12 20.83
C GLU A 582 -44.75 -23.60 19.49
N SER A 583 -45.64 -23.62 18.51
CA SER A 583 -45.48 -22.84 17.28
C SER A 583 -45.77 -21.37 17.60
N THR A 584 -44.78 -20.51 17.47
CA THR A 584 -44.92 -19.14 16.93
C THR A 584 -43.55 -18.49 16.74
N ASN A 585 -43.23 -18.20 15.50
CA ASN A 585 -42.34 -17.17 14.96
C ASN A 585 -41.18 -16.63 15.84
N ALA A 586 -40.01 -17.24 15.72
CA ALA A 586 -38.72 -16.54 15.76
C ALA A 586 -37.72 -17.29 14.90
N GLN A 587 -37.47 -16.80 13.70
CA GLN A 587 -36.40 -17.30 12.84
C GLN A 587 -35.06 -16.96 13.49
N HIS A 588 -34.46 -17.92 14.19
CA HIS A 588 -33.06 -17.87 14.60
C HIS A 588 -32.21 -18.35 13.41
N ASN A 589 -31.63 -17.40 12.71
CA ASN A 589 -30.62 -17.66 11.70
C ASN A 589 -29.36 -18.23 12.35
N ASN A 590 -29.25 -19.54 12.38
CA ASN A 590 -28.01 -20.25 12.54
C ASN A 590 -27.17 -20.04 11.27
N ILE A 591 -26.24 -19.09 11.28
CA ILE A 591 -25.30 -18.88 10.18
C ILE A 591 -24.29 -20.04 10.21
N ARG A 592 -24.58 -21.10 9.49
CA ARG A 592 -23.58 -22.04 8.99
C ARG A 592 -22.90 -21.38 7.82
N PHE A 593 -21.58 -21.21 7.88
CA PHE A 593 -20.76 -21.04 6.69
C PHE A 593 -20.90 -22.34 5.88
N GLY A 594 -21.89 -22.42 5.03
CA GLY A 594 -22.01 -23.50 4.07
C GLY A 594 -20.86 -23.43 3.08
N PRO A 595 -20.38 -24.57 2.55
CA PRO A 595 -19.38 -24.55 1.49
C PRO A 595 -19.93 -23.71 0.34
N LEU A 596 -19.21 -22.68 -0.02
CA LEU A 596 -19.49 -21.85 -1.20
C LEU A 596 -19.60 -22.77 -2.40
N MET A 597 -20.80 -22.87 -2.99
CA MET A 597 -21.05 -23.65 -4.19
C MET A 597 -20.05 -23.24 -5.26
N LEU A 598 -19.13 -24.13 -5.54
CA LEU A 598 -18.16 -24.05 -6.60
C LEU A 598 -18.90 -24.11 -7.95
N HIS A 599 -19.14 -22.97 -8.56
CA HIS A 599 -19.22 -22.95 -10.00
C HIS A 599 -17.79 -23.11 -10.53
N SER A 600 -17.51 -24.31 -11.06
CA SER A 600 -16.30 -24.56 -11.83
C SER A 600 -16.46 -23.83 -13.18
N GLU A 601 -16.30 -22.53 -13.17
CA GLU A 601 -16.17 -21.76 -14.40
C GLU A 601 -14.77 -22.03 -14.95
N LYS A 602 -14.71 -22.52 -16.20
CA LYS A 602 -13.50 -22.44 -17.00
C LYS A 602 -13.04 -21.00 -16.98
N VAL A 603 -11.89 -20.75 -16.37
CA VAL A 603 -11.33 -19.39 -16.26
C VAL A 603 -10.91 -19.00 -17.66
N ASP A 604 -11.75 -18.26 -18.34
CA ASP A 604 -11.36 -17.54 -19.54
C ASP A 604 -10.26 -16.55 -19.15
N LYS A 605 -9.26 -16.37 -20.01
CA LYS A 605 -8.12 -15.51 -19.76
C LYS A 605 -8.60 -14.09 -19.48
N VAL A 606 -8.38 -13.61 -18.23
CA VAL A 606 -8.70 -12.23 -17.84
C VAL A 606 -7.68 -11.28 -18.42
N LEU A 607 -8.14 -10.28 -19.15
CA LEU A 607 -7.29 -9.25 -19.77
C LEU A 607 -6.96 -8.13 -18.78
N ASP A 608 -5.80 -7.52 -19.01
CA ASP A 608 -5.37 -6.36 -18.23
C ASP A 608 -6.38 -5.22 -18.33
N PRO A 609 -6.58 -4.44 -17.24
CA PRO A 609 -7.50 -3.31 -17.23
C PRO A 609 -7.15 -2.27 -18.30
N VAL A 610 -8.17 -1.63 -18.84
CA VAL A 610 -7.97 -0.42 -19.62
C VAL A 610 -7.47 0.70 -18.71
N HIS A 611 -6.42 1.43 -19.15
CA HIS A 611 -5.88 2.52 -18.37
C HIS A 611 -6.94 3.62 -18.17
N VAL A 612 -7.32 3.86 -16.91
CA VAL A 612 -8.23 4.95 -16.55
C VAL A 612 -7.43 6.24 -16.54
N PRO A 613 -7.78 7.25 -17.36
CA PRO A 613 -7.19 8.58 -17.25
C PRO A 613 -7.44 9.05 -15.82
N GLY A 614 -6.36 9.30 -15.04
CA GLY A 614 -6.53 9.86 -13.71
C GLY A 614 -7.44 11.07 -13.81
N ARG A 615 -8.44 11.21 -12.96
CA ARG A 615 -9.13 12.50 -12.76
C ARG A 615 -8.00 13.47 -12.49
N GLY A 616 -7.64 14.28 -13.52
CA GLY A 616 -6.54 15.21 -13.40
C GLY A 616 -6.82 15.98 -12.13
N ALA A 617 -5.84 16.08 -11.24
CA ALA A 617 -5.83 17.17 -10.29
C ALA A 617 -6.29 18.38 -11.12
N PRO A 618 -7.38 19.07 -10.74
CA PRO A 618 -8.03 20.06 -11.59
C PRO A 618 -6.91 20.85 -12.19
N LYS A 619 -6.91 21.10 -13.50
CA LYS A 619 -5.78 21.69 -14.24
C LYS A 619 -5.28 22.89 -13.46
N LYS A 620 -4.60 22.62 -12.37
CA LYS A 620 -3.87 23.60 -11.61
C LYS A 620 -2.86 24.05 -12.60
N ARG A 621 -3.29 25.15 -13.25
CA ARG A 621 -2.34 26.05 -13.84
C ARG A 621 -1.62 25.53 -15.09
N LEU A 622 -2.38 25.29 -16.14
CA LEU A 622 -2.16 26.19 -17.25
C LEU A 622 -2.68 27.60 -16.85
N GLN A 623 -2.31 28.04 -15.68
CA GLN A 623 -2.23 29.46 -15.45
C GLN A 623 -1.07 29.89 -16.27
N ALA A 624 -1.45 30.76 -17.19
CA ALA A 624 -0.64 31.82 -17.67
C ALA A 624 0.75 31.78 -17.02
N LYS A 625 1.73 31.53 -17.82
CA LYS A 625 3.07 32.07 -17.67
C LYS A 625 2.97 33.61 -17.78
N THR A 626 2.17 34.25 -16.97
CA THR A 626 2.54 35.53 -16.48
C THR A 626 3.81 35.26 -15.70
N LYS A 627 4.91 35.76 -16.22
CA LYS A 627 6.17 35.92 -15.54
C LYS A 627 5.91 36.47 -14.14
N LYS A 628 5.59 35.59 -13.16
CA LYS A 628 5.88 35.90 -11.78
C LYS A 628 7.38 35.89 -11.72
N SER A 629 7.96 37.05 -11.61
CA SER A 629 9.31 37.26 -11.14
C SER A 629 9.54 36.22 -10.03
N ARG A 630 10.57 35.37 -10.21
CA ARG A 630 11.08 34.52 -9.13
C ARG A 630 11.15 35.42 -7.92
N SER A 631 10.42 35.11 -6.85
CA SER A 631 10.65 35.76 -5.56
C SER A 631 12.13 35.49 -5.28
N GLN A 632 12.94 36.54 -5.37
CA GLN A 632 14.36 36.45 -5.11
C GLN A 632 14.44 36.13 -3.62
N ASN A 633 15.13 34.99 -3.29
CA ASN A 633 15.37 34.63 -1.91
C ASN A 633 16.01 35.83 -1.19
N ILE A 634 15.34 36.35 -0.21
CA ILE A 634 15.87 37.44 0.63
C ILE A 634 16.79 36.85 1.67
N CYS A 635 18.03 37.32 1.72
CA CYS A 635 19.02 36.85 2.68
C CYS A 635 18.55 37.10 4.13
N GLY A 636 18.55 36.05 4.95
CA GLY A 636 18.15 36.14 6.37
C GLY A 636 19.06 37.07 7.22
N TYR A 637 20.27 37.39 6.72
CA TYR A 637 21.23 38.27 7.40
C TYR A 637 21.17 39.72 6.88
N CYS A 638 21.57 39.96 5.64
CA CYS A 638 21.65 41.33 5.09
C CYS A 638 20.32 41.84 4.49
N LYS A 639 19.26 41.04 4.49
CA LYS A 639 17.93 41.32 3.92
C LYS A 639 17.92 41.64 2.41
N ASN A 640 19.03 41.47 1.70
CA ASN A 640 19.10 41.68 0.25
C ASN A 640 18.67 40.44 -0.55
N PRO A 641 18.02 40.62 -1.71
CA PRO A 641 17.60 39.52 -2.56
C PRO A 641 18.77 38.92 -3.35
N GLY A 642 18.62 37.66 -3.81
CA GLY A 642 19.54 37.01 -4.74
C GLY A 642 20.50 35.99 -4.14
N HIS A 643 20.60 35.88 -2.80
CA HIS A 643 21.43 34.90 -2.10
C HIS A 643 20.80 34.44 -0.78
N ASN A 644 21.34 33.41 -0.16
CA ASN A 644 20.95 32.94 1.18
C ASN A 644 22.04 33.31 2.22
N ARG A 645 21.73 33.14 3.51
CA ARG A 645 22.64 33.46 4.63
C ARG A 645 24.04 32.80 4.47
N ARG A 646 24.14 31.60 3.91
CA ARG A 646 25.42 30.87 3.71
C ARG A 646 26.32 31.48 2.61
N LYS A 647 25.76 32.27 1.71
CA LYS A 647 26.48 32.97 0.62
C LYS A 647 26.41 34.48 0.76
N CYS A 648 26.25 34.98 1.95
CA CYS A 648 26.18 36.40 2.23
C CYS A 648 27.58 36.99 2.43
N ALA A 649 28.04 37.79 1.50
CA ALA A 649 29.34 38.46 1.58
C ALA A 649 29.45 39.31 2.85
N LYS A 650 28.38 40.07 3.20
CA LYS A 650 28.36 40.88 4.42
C LYS A 650 28.52 40.07 5.71
N LEU A 651 27.97 38.81 5.76
CA LEU A 651 28.19 37.92 6.91
C LEU A 651 29.62 37.41 6.98
N LEU A 652 30.27 37.20 5.83
CA LEU A 652 31.68 36.78 5.77
C LEU A 652 32.61 37.92 6.19
N GLU A 653 32.37 39.13 5.71
CA GLU A 653 33.09 40.37 6.10
C GLU A 653 32.95 40.67 7.60
N ASP A 654 31.72 40.55 8.16
CA ASP A 654 31.47 40.78 9.58
C ASP A 654 32.15 39.72 10.45
N LEU A 655 32.22 38.44 10.01
CA LEU A 655 32.94 37.35 10.70
C LEU A 655 34.47 37.50 10.59
N GLU A 656 34.99 38.01 9.48
CA GLU A 656 36.43 38.31 9.34
C GLU A 656 36.87 39.53 10.15
N ALA A 657 35.96 40.44 10.46
CA ALA A 657 36.20 41.62 11.32
C ALA A 657 36.14 41.31 12.84
N GLU A 658 35.47 40.18 13.21
CA GLU A 658 35.39 39.69 14.60
C GLU A 658 36.55 38.73 14.95
N LEU A 659 37.34 38.26 13.97
CA LEU A 659 38.57 37.47 14.13
C LEU A 659 39.80 38.36 14.09
#